data_20bf1faca309091dc8987b3cd11b12f8
#
_entry.id   20bf1faca309091dc8987b3cd11b12f8
#
_cell.length_a   1.000
_cell.length_b   1.000
_cell.length_c   1.000
_cell.angle_alpha   90.00
_cell.angle_beta   90.00
_cell.angle_gamma   90.00
#
_symmetry.space_group_name_H-M   'P 1'
#
loop_
_entity.id
_entity.type
_entity.pdbx_description
1 polymer ?
#
loop_
_entity_poly.entity_id
_entity_poly.type
_entity_poly.pdbx_seq_one_letter_code
_entity_poly.pdbx_strand_id
1 'polypeptide(L)'
;MSGGTTALTKQAAPPAPAATARASTAAASGVALRTLPQTLLAHARTQPGRLAQRVKRKGIWREYDFAHVLEQVRSIALGVAALGLARGDTAVVIGENEPEHYWAVFAAQSLGAKTVSVYPDATAEELHYLCADSGAKFIFAQDQEQVDKALAVAPRLPEIFGIGYWDDSGMWSYRHDLLHAFDALLAAGREEHRRHPQRFEREVEAGGLDDLALLTYTSGTTSKPKGVMISHRWLIDNAERMRSALPIEPGMEYLSYTPLAWITEQLLGVTLGLTLPLVVNFPEGPDQVLPNLRELAPHMVLFGPRQWESIAATIEARMLHAGGLARGLYRWGVRIGHQVHVARLEGRPAPALSRLLLPLAELLTLHAVRDQFGFLRSKIAVSGGTAMAPDVFRLFHALGVPLRNLYGCSEFGLIAGHRGERYDLETVGPLLDVDPAFGAPLEARIEPGGELLLRGGTGFRGYWNKPDKTTALDRDGWFASGDAVRRTERGEIVFLDRVEHLVKLASGHPYPPQFIETRLRFSPFIKDVMVLGDATRPWVGALINIDMGVAARWAEERRIAFSTFTDLSQRPEIRAVVRDEITRINTLLPEGSRVVRFANFPKELDADEGELTRTRKLRREFLEQRYMALIGGLYAGANDIDCVIAITYQDGRQGELRATVTATDVPATDLTKASPR
;
A
#
# COMPACT_ATOMS: atom_id res chain seq x y z
N MET A 1 60.84 31.53 40.64
CA MET A 1 60.69 32.00 39.27
C MET A 1 59.51 31.30 38.67
N SER A 2 58.53 32.03 38.55
CA SER A 2 57.17 31.89 38.15
C SER A 2 56.99 31.35 36.74
N GLY A 3 56.24 30.29 36.58
CA GLY A 3 55.72 29.78 35.32
C GLY A 3 54.20 29.78 35.34
N GLY A 4 53.60 30.73 34.68
CA GLY A 4 52.17 30.90 34.63
C GLY A 4 51.49 29.87 33.75
N THR A 5 50.47 29.23 34.29
CA THR A 5 49.58 28.33 33.58
C THR A 5 48.35 29.08 33.13
N THR A 6 48.22 29.26 31.85
CA THR A 6 47.07 29.96 31.20
C THR A 6 45.90 28.97 31.14
N ALA A 7 44.86 29.22 31.92
CA ALA A 7 43.61 28.47 31.91
C ALA A 7 42.79 28.90 30.65
N LEU A 8 42.51 27.92 29.76
CA LEU A 8 41.56 28.07 28.67
C LEU A 8 40.13 27.96 29.24
N THR A 9 39.46 29.10 29.28
CA THR A 9 38.05 29.23 29.59
C THR A 9 37.24 28.57 28.46
N LYS A 10 36.56 27.50 28.75
CA LYS A 10 35.48 26.92 27.93
C LYS A 10 34.36 27.94 27.85
N GLN A 11 34.16 28.54 26.69
CA GLN A 11 32.94 29.26 26.35
C GLN A 11 31.79 28.24 26.29
N ALA A 12 30.78 28.40 27.15
CA ALA A 12 29.53 27.69 27.09
C ALA A 12 28.75 28.09 25.84
N ALA A 13 28.29 27.09 25.10
CA ALA A 13 27.37 27.29 23.97
C ALA A 13 26.07 27.97 24.44
N PRO A 14 25.46 28.84 23.66
CA PRO A 14 24.18 29.44 24.02
C PRO A 14 23.07 28.38 24.12
N PRO A 15 22.12 28.54 25.05
CA PRO A 15 21.02 27.60 25.21
C PRO A 15 20.16 27.63 23.93
N ALA A 16 19.81 26.43 23.44
CA ALA A 16 18.85 26.24 22.37
C ALA A 16 17.53 26.97 22.73
N PRO A 17 16.85 27.60 21.73
CA PRO A 17 15.58 28.25 22.00
C PRO A 17 14.58 27.21 22.54
N ALA A 18 14.00 27.50 23.68
CA ALA A 18 12.95 26.73 24.30
C ALA A 18 11.84 26.53 23.28
N ALA A 19 11.70 25.27 22.79
CA ALA A 19 10.51 24.85 22.12
C ALA A 19 9.36 25.11 23.10
N THR A 20 8.56 26.13 22.81
CA THR A 20 7.25 26.29 23.41
C THR A 20 6.48 25.00 23.13
N ALA A 21 6.55 24.10 24.12
CA ALA A 21 5.59 23.02 24.22
C ALA A 21 4.22 23.68 24.28
N ARG A 22 3.55 23.77 23.13
CA ARG A 22 2.10 23.81 23.12
C ARG A 22 1.71 22.48 23.79
N ALA A 23 1.34 22.59 25.05
CA ALA A 23 0.61 21.55 25.72
C ALA A 23 -0.55 21.21 24.78
N SER A 24 -0.40 20.08 24.06
CA SER A 24 -1.50 19.36 23.50
C SER A 24 -2.39 19.06 24.70
N THR A 25 -3.46 19.82 24.83
CA THR A 25 -4.63 19.34 25.50
C THR A 25 -5.15 18.17 24.66
N ALA A 26 -4.50 17.03 24.78
CA ALA A 26 -5.15 15.76 24.64
C ALA A 26 -6.19 15.75 25.76
N ALA A 27 -7.35 16.35 25.51
CA ALA A 27 -8.58 15.91 26.14
C ALA A 27 -8.52 14.40 25.90
N ALA A 28 -8.44 13.63 27.00
CA ALA A 28 -8.56 12.19 26.96
C ALA A 28 -9.72 11.92 26.00
N SER A 29 -9.43 11.37 24.83
CA SER A 29 -10.44 11.08 23.85
C SER A 29 -11.35 10.11 24.56
N GLY A 30 -12.59 10.53 24.84
CA GLY A 30 -13.57 9.68 25.53
C GLY A 30 -14.02 8.54 24.61
N VAL A 31 -13.06 7.88 23.95
CA VAL A 31 -13.30 6.69 23.14
C VAL A 31 -13.68 5.60 24.11
N ALA A 32 -14.97 5.30 24.15
CA ALA A 32 -15.44 4.16 24.91
C ALA A 32 -14.73 2.92 24.32
N LEU A 33 -13.84 2.32 25.11
CA LEU A 33 -13.10 1.10 24.77
C LEU A 33 -14.10 -0.06 24.59
N ARG A 34 -14.51 -0.32 23.36
CA ARG A 34 -15.52 -1.31 22.97
C ARG A 34 -14.98 -2.18 21.84
N THR A 35 -15.34 -3.45 21.83
CA THR A 35 -15.10 -4.30 20.64
C THR A 35 -15.85 -3.76 19.42
N LEU A 36 -15.50 -4.22 18.22
CA LEU A 36 -16.22 -3.79 17.01
C LEU A 36 -17.73 -4.11 17.07
N PRO A 37 -18.17 -5.34 17.48
CA PRO A 37 -19.58 -5.64 17.67
C PRO A 37 -20.28 -4.74 18.71
N GLN A 38 -19.62 -4.45 19.83
CA GLN A 38 -20.15 -3.52 20.84
C GLN A 38 -20.30 -2.09 20.30
N THR A 39 -19.39 -1.68 19.42
CA THR A 39 -19.45 -0.37 18.76
C THR A 39 -20.61 -0.31 17.77
N LEU A 40 -20.82 -1.36 16.95
CA LEU A 40 -21.97 -1.47 16.07
C LEU A 40 -23.29 -1.41 16.84
N LEU A 41 -23.40 -2.17 17.93
CA LEU A 41 -24.58 -2.19 18.79
C LEU A 41 -24.86 -0.80 19.39
N ALA A 42 -23.81 -0.08 19.81
CA ALA A 42 -23.93 1.28 20.34
C ALA A 42 -24.44 2.27 19.27
N HIS A 43 -23.92 2.21 18.04
CA HIS A 43 -24.39 3.08 16.95
C HIS A 43 -25.83 2.81 16.57
N ALA A 44 -26.23 1.54 16.44
CA ALA A 44 -27.61 1.21 16.15
C ALA A 44 -28.60 1.63 17.25
N ARG A 45 -28.15 1.69 18.51
CA ARG A 45 -28.97 2.20 19.63
C ARG A 45 -29.04 3.73 19.68
N THR A 46 -27.94 4.43 19.37
CA THR A 46 -27.85 5.90 19.56
C THR A 46 -28.18 6.70 18.30
N GLN A 47 -27.94 6.14 17.13
CA GLN A 47 -28.14 6.79 15.82
C GLN A 47 -28.60 5.79 14.75
N PRO A 48 -29.73 5.08 14.94
CA PRO A 48 -30.17 3.97 14.10
C PRO A 48 -30.30 4.34 12.62
N GLY A 49 -30.87 5.50 12.31
CA GLY A 49 -31.11 5.96 10.93
C GLY A 49 -29.89 6.63 10.26
N ARG A 50 -28.74 6.64 10.92
CA ARG A 50 -27.53 7.16 10.27
C ARG A 50 -27.02 6.19 9.21
N LEU A 51 -26.74 6.72 8.02
CA LEU A 51 -26.15 5.95 6.92
C LEU A 51 -24.80 5.36 7.33
N ALA A 52 -24.66 4.03 7.18
CA ALA A 52 -23.45 3.27 7.52
C ALA A 52 -22.77 2.71 6.27
N GLN A 53 -23.55 2.17 5.36
CA GLN A 53 -23.03 1.47 4.18
C GLN A 53 -23.84 1.83 2.94
N ARG A 54 -23.20 1.77 1.78
CA ARG A 54 -23.85 1.94 0.48
C ARG A 54 -23.22 0.96 -0.51
N VAL A 55 -24.03 0.25 -1.27
CA VAL A 55 -23.56 -0.68 -2.32
C VAL A 55 -24.20 -0.35 -3.66
N LYS A 56 -23.43 -0.42 -4.73
CA LYS A 56 -23.97 -0.30 -6.07
C LYS A 56 -24.35 -1.68 -6.61
N ARG A 57 -25.60 -1.84 -7.06
CA ARG A 57 -26.10 -3.06 -7.67
C ARG A 57 -27.01 -2.72 -8.85
N LYS A 58 -26.74 -3.27 -10.03
CA LYS A 58 -27.47 -3.01 -11.28
C LYS A 58 -27.59 -1.51 -11.57
N GLY A 59 -26.45 -0.80 -11.39
CA GLY A 59 -26.33 0.63 -11.62
C GLY A 59 -26.96 1.54 -10.55
N ILE A 60 -27.56 0.99 -9.48
CA ILE A 60 -28.27 1.76 -8.45
C ILE A 60 -27.57 1.63 -7.10
N TRP A 61 -27.30 2.76 -6.45
CA TRP A 61 -26.79 2.81 -5.07
C TRP A 61 -27.90 2.48 -4.07
N ARG A 62 -27.70 1.43 -3.27
CA ARG A 62 -28.57 1.04 -2.16
C ARG A 62 -27.93 1.46 -0.85
N GLU A 63 -28.72 2.04 0.04
CA GLU A 63 -28.26 2.59 1.31
C GLU A 63 -28.71 1.72 2.47
N TYR A 64 -27.81 1.52 3.44
CA TYR A 64 -28.05 0.77 4.66
C TYR A 64 -27.63 1.62 5.86
N ASP A 65 -28.58 1.90 6.76
CA ASP A 65 -28.32 2.55 8.03
C ASP A 65 -27.83 1.57 9.11
N PHE A 66 -27.43 2.10 10.27
CA PHE A 66 -26.94 1.26 11.36
C PHE A 66 -27.98 0.28 11.90
N ALA A 67 -29.27 0.64 11.87
CA ALA A 67 -30.35 -0.26 12.29
C ALA A 67 -30.42 -1.46 11.36
N HIS A 68 -30.38 -1.23 10.05
CA HIS A 68 -30.37 -2.29 9.04
C HIS A 68 -29.13 -3.18 9.18
N VAL A 69 -27.94 -2.60 9.27
CA VAL A 69 -26.69 -3.36 9.43
C VAL A 69 -26.74 -4.23 10.68
N LEU A 70 -27.19 -3.70 11.82
CA LEU A 70 -27.31 -4.48 13.05
C LEU A 70 -28.31 -5.64 12.90
N GLU A 71 -29.46 -5.40 12.23
CA GLU A 71 -30.47 -6.44 12.00
C GLU A 71 -29.89 -7.60 11.17
N GLN A 72 -29.13 -7.30 10.09
CA GLN A 72 -28.49 -8.34 9.28
C GLN A 72 -27.43 -9.10 10.10
N VAL A 73 -26.52 -8.37 10.77
CA VAL A 73 -25.47 -8.96 11.62
C VAL A 73 -26.06 -9.85 12.72
N ARG A 74 -27.08 -9.37 13.44
CA ARG A 74 -27.76 -10.14 14.49
C ARG A 74 -28.38 -11.40 13.95
N SER A 75 -29.10 -11.29 12.83
CA SER A 75 -29.79 -12.43 12.23
C SER A 75 -28.80 -13.48 11.70
N ILE A 76 -27.70 -13.07 11.03
CA ILE A 76 -26.63 -13.98 10.60
C ILE A 76 -25.99 -14.64 11.83
N ALA A 77 -25.59 -13.84 12.84
CA ALA A 77 -24.93 -14.36 14.04
C ALA A 77 -25.75 -15.44 14.75
N LEU A 78 -27.02 -15.15 15.00
CA LEU A 78 -27.91 -16.14 15.66
C LEU A 78 -28.22 -17.34 14.77
N GLY A 79 -28.31 -17.16 13.45
CA GLY A 79 -28.47 -18.24 12.49
C GLY A 79 -27.30 -19.23 12.50
N VAL A 80 -26.04 -18.71 12.44
CA VAL A 80 -24.85 -19.57 12.48
C VAL A 80 -24.59 -20.14 13.89
N ALA A 81 -24.98 -19.42 14.95
CA ALA A 81 -24.93 -19.93 16.31
C ALA A 81 -25.89 -21.11 16.52
N ALA A 82 -27.04 -21.14 15.83
CA ALA A 82 -27.95 -22.26 15.83
C ALA A 82 -27.38 -23.49 15.10
N LEU A 83 -26.46 -23.29 14.16
CA LEU A 83 -25.70 -24.35 13.47
C LEU A 83 -24.49 -24.84 14.28
N GLY A 84 -24.03 -24.10 15.30
CA GLY A 84 -22.97 -24.54 16.20
C GLY A 84 -21.73 -23.60 16.29
N LEU A 85 -21.69 -22.48 15.57
CA LEU A 85 -20.58 -21.53 15.71
C LEU A 85 -20.59 -20.90 17.10
N ALA A 86 -19.46 -20.99 17.79
CA ALA A 86 -19.33 -20.60 19.18
C ALA A 86 -18.09 -19.68 19.40
N ARG A 87 -18.02 -19.14 20.61
CA ARG A 87 -16.87 -18.33 21.07
C ARG A 87 -15.57 -19.12 20.96
N GLY A 88 -14.53 -18.46 20.41
CA GLY A 88 -13.22 -19.06 20.20
C GLY A 88 -13.06 -19.83 18.89
N ASP A 89 -14.16 -20.16 18.19
CA ASP A 89 -14.09 -20.77 16.86
C ASP A 89 -13.48 -19.83 15.81
N THR A 90 -13.25 -20.38 14.62
CA THR A 90 -12.81 -19.60 13.45
C THR A 90 -13.85 -19.69 12.34
N ALA A 91 -14.25 -18.54 11.82
CA ALA A 91 -15.03 -18.43 10.59
C ALA A 91 -14.16 -17.89 9.46
N VAL A 92 -14.15 -18.57 8.32
CA VAL A 92 -13.48 -18.10 7.10
C VAL A 92 -14.49 -17.36 6.24
N VAL A 93 -14.10 -16.25 5.62
CA VAL A 93 -14.94 -15.48 4.69
C VAL A 93 -14.18 -15.29 3.39
N ILE A 94 -14.78 -15.72 2.26
CA ILE A 94 -14.16 -15.63 0.94
C ILE A 94 -15.12 -14.96 -0.06
N GLY A 95 -14.68 -13.88 -0.67
CA GLY A 95 -15.45 -13.09 -1.63
C GLY A 95 -14.95 -11.67 -1.76
N GLU A 96 -15.54 -10.92 -2.68
CA GLU A 96 -15.27 -9.51 -2.90
C GLU A 96 -15.79 -8.64 -1.73
N ASN A 97 -15.40 -7.37 -1.73
CA ASN A 97 -15.88 -6.41 -0.75
C ASN A 97 -17.35 -6.06 -1.04
N GLU A 98 -18.23 -6.59 -0.22
CA GLU A 98 -19.66 -6.32 -0.23
C GLU A 98 -20.19 -6.13 1.19
N PRO A 99 -21.36 -5.53 1.40
CA PRO A 99 -21.98 -5.42 2.72
C PRO A 99 -22.09 -6.77 3.43
N GLU A 100 -22.45 -7.82 2.70
CA GLU A 100 -22.64 -9.19 3.22
C GLU A 100 -21.34 -9.77 3.77
N HIS A 101 -20.19 -9.50 3.13
CA HIS A 101 -18.88 -9.89 3.66
C HIS A 101 -18.62 -9.22 5.02
N TYR A 102 -18.90 -7.92 5.14
CA TYR A 102 -18.76 -7.20 6.41
C TYR A 102 -19.74 -7.72 7.46
N TRP A 103 -20.99 -8.00 7.07
CA TRP A 103 -21.98 -8.57 8.00
C TRP A 103 -21.56 -9.94 8.50
N ALA A 104 -20.99 -10.81 7.66
CA ALA A 104 -20.44 -12.10 8.05
C ALA A 104 -19.31 -11.97 9.07
N VAL A 105 -18.37 -11.02 8.82
CA VAL A 105 -17.27 -10.70 9.76
C VAL A 105 -17.81 -10.23 11.10
N PHE A 106 -18.71 -9.25 11.11
CA PHE A 106 -19.29 -8.75 12.36
C PHE A 106 -20.17 -9.80 13.07
N ALA A 107 -20.88 -10.65 12.33
CA ALA A 107 -21.68 -11.71 12.89
C ALA A 107 -20.84 -12.74 13.63
N ALA A 108 -19.75 -13.23 13.02
CA ALA A 108 -18.82 -14.14 13.67
C ALA A 108 -18.16 -13.50 14.91
N GLN A 109 -17.67 -12.26 14.80
CA GLN A 109 -17.08 -11.52 15.92
C GLN A 109 -18.08 -11.22 17.03
N SER A 110 -19.37 -11.06 16.73
CA SER A 110 -20.43 -10.88 17.75
C SER A 110 -20.60 -12.10 18.63
N LEU A 111 -20.31 -13.28 18.13
CA LEU A 111 -20.29 -14.54 18.89
C LEU A 111 -18.95 -14.79 19.60
N GLY A 112 -17.96 -13.89 19.45
CA GLY A 112 -16.59 -14.07 19.95
C GLY A 112 -15.77 -15.07 19.14
N ALA A 113 -16.19 -15.41 17.91
CA ALA A 113 -15.38 -16.14 16.95
C ALA A 113 -14.43 -15.20 16.23
N LYS A 114 -13.22 -15.69 15.91
CA LYS A 114 -12.24 -14.95 15.10
C LYS A 114 -12.49 -15.21 13.61
N THR A 115 -12.18 -14.25 12.76
CA THR A 115 -12.40 -14.35 11.32
C THR A 115 -11.10 -14.48 10.53
N VAL A 116 -11.16 -15.11 9.37
CA VAL A 116 -10.10 -15.12 8.35
C VAL A 116 -10.74 -14.70 7.03
N SER A 117 -10.42 -13.51 6.55
CA SER A 117 -10.81 -13.11 5.19
C SER A 117 -9.79 -13.63 4.18
N VAL A 118 -10.28 -14.19 3.09
CA VAL A 118 -9.50 -14.84 2.04
C VAL A 118 -9.71 -14.10 0.72
N TYR A 119 -8.65 -14.02 -0.09
CA TYR A 119 -8.74 -13.43 -1.43
C TYR A 119 -9.72 -14.21 -2.31
N PRO A 120 -10.59 -13.55 -3.08
CA PRO A 120 -11.54 -14.25 -3.96
C PRO A 120 -10.85 -15.06 -5.07
N ASP A 121 -9.65 -14.67 -5.50
CA ASP A 121 -8.83 -15.38 -6.48
C ASP A 121 -7.98 -16.52 -5.88
N ALA A 122 -8.08 -16.78 -4.57
CA ALA A 122 -7.39 -17.89 -3.93
C ALA A 122 -7.81 -19.22 -4.54
N THR A 123 -6.82 -20.10 -4.73
CA THR A 123 -7.08 -21.48 -5.19
C THR A 123 -7.72 -22.33 -4.09
N ALA A 124 -8.35 -23.45 -4.44
CA ALA A 124 -8.89 -24.40 -3.46
C ALA A 124 -7.80 -24.92 -2.50
N GLU A 125 -6.57 -25.12 -2.95
CA GLU A 125 -5.47 -25.57 -2.08
C GLU A 125 -5.01 -24.47 -1.11
N GLU A 126 -5.02 -23.22 -1.51
CA GLU A 126 -4.75 -22.09 -0.60
C GLU A 126 -5.87 -21.96 0.43
N LEU A 127 -7.13 -22.04 0.01
CA LEU A 127 -8.27 -22.05 0.91
C LEU A 127 -8.19 -23.21 1.91
N HIS A 128 -7.86 -24.44 1.43
CA HIS A 128 -7.63 -25.59 2.29
C HIS A 128 -6.57 -25.31 3.36
N TYR A 129 -5.41 -24.77 2.94
CA TYR A 129 -4.34 -24.44 3.86
C TYR A 129 -4.80 -23.45 4.94
N LEU A 130 -5.48 -22.37 4.54
CA LEU A 130 -5.94 -21.33 5.46
C LEU A 130 -6.99 -21.87 6.45
N CYS A 131 -7.92 -22.69 5.98
CA CYS A 131 -8.93 -23.33 6.82
C CYS A 131 -8.29 -24.32 7.81
N ALA A 132 -7.34 -25.14 7.36
CA ALA A 132 -6.66 -26.13 8.21
C ALA A 132 -5.77 -25.43 9.28
N ASP A 133 -4.94 -24.45 8.89
CA ASP A 133 -4.03 -23.74 9.80
C ASP A 133 -4.79 -22.91 10.84
N SER A 134 -5.91 -22.27 10.44
CA SER A 134 -6.75 -21.46 11.34
C SER A 134 -7.70 -22.27 12.22
N GLY A 135 -7.94 -23.54 11.90
CA GLY A 135 -8.93 -24.38 12.57
C GLY A 135 -10.36 -23.93 12.25
N ALA A 136 -10.66 -23.64 10.98
CA ALA A 136 -11.96 -23.16 10.53
C ALA A 136 -13.09 -24.14 10.84
N LYS A 137 -14.21 -23.62 11.33
CA LYS A 137 -15.44 -24.36 11.65
C LYS A 137 -16.58 -24.04 10.68
N PHE A 138 -16.60 -22.83 10.13
CA PHE A 138 -17.62 -22.34 9.21
C PHE A 138 -16.96 -21.52 8.09
N ILE A 139 -17.51 -21.62 6.87
CA ILE A 139 -17.08 -20.82 5.73
C ILE A 139 -18.25 -19.96 5.27
N PHE A 140 -18.03 -18.65 5.10
CA PHE A 140 -18.91 -17.77 4.35
C PHE A 140 -18.32 -17.59 2.96
N ALA A 141 -19.07 -17.89 1.92
CA ALA A 141 -18.69 -17.82 0.53
C ALA A 141 -19.58 -16.81 -0.22
N GLN A 142 -19.02 -16.06 -1.16
CA GLN A 142 -19.80 -15.10 -1.92
C GLN A 142 -20.79 -15.78 -2.84
N ASP A 143 -20.29 -16.48 -3.82
CA ASP A 143 -20.99 -16.94 -5.02
C ASP A 143 -20.68 -18.42 -5.33
N GLN A 144 -21.17 -18.88 -6.47
CA GLN A 144 -20.96 -20.25 -6.94
C GLN A 144 -19.48 -20.64 -6.98
N GLU A 145 -18.59 -19.76 -7.49
CA GLU A 145 -17.15 -20.06 -7.58
C GLU A 145 -16.55 -20.33 -6.21
N GLN A 146 -16.88 -19.48 -5.22
CA GLN A 146 -16.34 -19.61 -3.88
C GLN A 146 -16.96 -20.81 -3.13
N VAL A 147 -18.24 -21.13 -3.40
CA VAL A 147 -18.91 -22.33 -2.90
C VAL A 147 -18.27 -23.59 -3.45
N ASP A 148 -17.95 -23.64 -4.74
CA ASP A 148 -17.26 -24.78 -5.35
C ASP A 148 -15.90 -25.04 -4.70
N LYS A 149 -15.11 -23.98 -4.46
CA LYS A 149 -13.85 -24.09 -3.71
C LYS A 149 -14.08 -24.62 -2.29
N ALA A 150 -15.08 -24.09 -1.58
CA ALA A 150 -15.41 -24.53 -0.23
C ALA A 150 -15.86 -26.00 -0.16
N LEU A 151 -16.69 -26.43 -1.09
CA LEU A 151 -17.13 -27.82 -1.20
C LEU A 151 -15.98 -28.78 -1.57
N ALA A 152 -15.05 -28.33 -2.42
CA ALA A 152 -13.88 -29.14 -2.79
C ALA A 152 -12.93 -29.39 -1.61
N VAL A 153 -12.87 -28.49 -0.63
CA VAL A 153 -11.97 -28.61 0.53
C VAL A 153 -12.66 -29.24 1.75
N ALA A 154 -13.97 -29.09 1.91
CA ALA A 154 -14.73 -29.56 3.05
C ALA A 154 -14.53 -31.07 3.39
N PRO A 155 -14.46 -32.01 2.44
CA PRO A 155 -14.23 -33.42 2.75
C PRO A 155 -12.87 -33.70 3.43
N ARG A 156 -11.90 -32.80 3.27
CA ARG A 156 -10.57 -32.88 3.88
C ARG A 156 -10.49 -32.15 5.23
N LEU A 157 -11.57 -31.48 5.64
CA LEU A 157 -11.68 -30.62 6.82
C LEU A 157 -12.97 -30.96 7.60
N PRO A 158 -13.02 -32.12 8.29
CA PRO A 158 -14.23 -32.63 8.94
C PRO A 158 -14.75 -31.71 10.06
N GLU A 159 -13.97 -30.77 10.51
CA GLU A 159 -14.35 -29.77 11.49
C GLU A 159 -15.29 -28.69 10.93
N ILE A 160 -15.39 -28.54 9.60
CA ILE A 160 -16.28 -27.59 8.96
C ILE A 160 -17.69 -28.18 8.96
N PHE A 161 -18.58 -27.51 9.67
CA PHE A 161 -19.99 -27.97 9.80
C PHE A 161 -20.97 -27.17 8.95
N GLY A 162 -20.55 -26.10 8.24
CA GLY A 162 -21.43 -25.32 7.38
C GLY A 162 -20.71 -24.37 6.44
N ILE A 163 -21.37 -24.08 5.32
CA ILE A 163 -20.95 -23.11 4.30
C ILE A 163 -22.14 -22.18 4.03
N GLY A 164 -22.06 -20.93 4.49
CA GLY A 164 -23.04 -19.90 4.20
C GLY A 164 -22.71 -19.19 2.89
N TYR A 165 -23.70 -18.90 2.03
CA TYR A 165 -23.44 -18.13 0.80
C TYR A 165 -24.48 -17.02 0.61
N TRP A 166 -24.04 -15.85 0.02
CA TRP A 166 -24.90 -14.67 -0.08
C TRP A 166 -25.33 -14.31 -1.50
N ASP A 167 -24.62 -14.74 -2.54
CA ASP A 167 -25.09 -14.65 -3.93
C ASP A 167 -25.56 -16.04 -4.38
N ASP A 168 -26.86 -16.16 -4.63
CA ASP A 168 -27.50 -17.41 -5.06
C ASP A 168 -27.47 -17.62 -6.58
N SER A 169 -26.86 -16.72 -7.32
CA SER A 169 -26.69 -16.82 -8.78
C SER A 169 -25.95 -18.11 -9.14
N GLY A 170 -26.56 -18.94 -9.96
CA GLY A 170 -26.00 -20.26 -10.33
C GLY A 170 -26.22 -21.38 -9.30
N MET A 171 -26.74 -21.08 -8.10
CA MET A 171 -26.88 -22.06 -7.01
C MET A 171 -28.13 -22.95 -7.08
N TRP A 172 -29.02 -22.76 -8.05
CA TRP A 172 -30.35 -23.42 -8.14
C TRP A 172 -30.30 -24.94 -8.20
N SER A 173 -29.22 -25.56 -8.67
CA SER A 173 -29.02 -27.00 -8.76
C SER A 173 -28.28 -27.63 -7.59
N TYR A 174 -27.68 -26.83 -6.72
CA TYR A 174 -26.86 -27.31 -5.62
C TYR A 174 -27.72 -27.95 -4.52
N ARG A 175 -27.32 -29.12 -4.07
CA ARG A 175 -27.93 -29.84 -2.94
C ARG A 175 -26.81 -30.47 -2.12
N HIS A 176 -26.54 -29.90 -0.98
CA HIS A 176 -25.50 -30.39 -0.06
C HIS A 176 -25.82 -29.94 1.37
N ASP A 177 -25.70 -30.85 2.33
CA ASP A 177 -26.12 -30.61 3.73
C ASP A 177 -25.33 -29.46 4.41
N LEU A 178 -24.11 -29.19 3.95
CA LEU A 178 -23.29 -28.06 4.47
C LEU A 178 -23.73 -26.70 3.94
N LEU A 179 -24.56 -26.62 2.88
CA LEU A 179 -24.88 -25.36 2.23
C LEU A 179 -26.07 -24.66 2.88
N HIS A 180 -25.91 -23.40 3.22
CA HIS A 180 -26.91 -22.53 3.82
C HIS A 180 -26.96 -21.19 3.08
N ALA A 181 -28.02 -20.89 2.35
CA ALA A 181 -28.22 -19.56 1.77
C ALA A 181 -28.37 -18.51 2.89
N PHE A 182 -27.88 -17.30 2.66
CA PHE A 182 -28.00 -16.21 3.65
C PHE A 182 -29.46 -15.96 4.04
N ASP A 183 -30.42 -16.03 3.12
CA ASP A 183 -31.83 -15.88 3.44
C ASP A 183 -32.30 -16.90 4.46
N ALA A 184 -31.82 -18.13 4.38
CA ALA A 184 -32.14 -19.20 5.35
C ALA A 184 -31.47 -18.91 6.72
N LEU A 185 -30.22 -18.46 6.72
CA LEU A 185 -29.53 -18.06 7.96
C LEU A 185 -30.23 -16.87 8.62
N LEU A 186 -30.61 -15.86 7.85
CA LEU A 186 -31.36 -14.69 8.32
C LEU A 186 -32.72 -15.11 8.93
N ALA A 187 -33.44 -15.98 8.26
CA ALA A 187 -34.72 -16.48 8.75
C ALA A 187 -34.56 -17.28 10.07
N ALA A 188 -33.57 -18.18 10.13
CA ALA A 188 -33.26 -18.96 11.33
C ALA A 188 -32.85 -18.06 12.50
N GLY A 189 -32.01 -17.05 12.22
CA GLY A 189 -31.56 -16.08 13.24
C GLY A 189 -32.68 -15.18 13.77
N ARG A 190 -33.62 -14.75 12.92
CA ARG A 190 -34.81 -14.00 13.35
C ARG A 190 -35.73 -14.88 14.23
N GLU A 191 -35.85 -16.13 13.91
CA GLU A 191 -36.61 -17.08 14.75
C GLU A 191 -35.92 -17.29 16.10
N GLU A 192 -34.59 -17.45 16.11
CA GLU A 192 -33.81 -17.59 17.34
C GLU A 192 -33.91 -16.33 18.21
N HIS A 193 -33.87 -15.13 17.59
CA HIS A 193 -34.07 -13.87 18.30
C HIS A 193 -35.45 -13.74 18.92
N ARG A 194 -36.50 -14.20 18.24
CA ARG A 194 -37.86 -14.24 18.83
C ARG A 194 -37.95 -15.14 20.05
N ARG A 195 -37.25 -16.29 20.03
CA ARG A 195 -37.21 -17.23 21.16
C ARG A 195 -36.37 -16.72 22.31
N HIS A 196 -35.25 -16.08 21.97
CA HIS A 196 -34.25 -15.62 22.92
C HIS A 196 -33.82 -14.15 22.64
N PRO A 197 -34.67 -13.15 22.92
CA PRO A 197 -34.46 -11.77 22.51
C PRO A 197 -33.16 -11.11 23.03
N GLN A 198 -32.63 -11.61 24.14
CA GLN A 198 -31.40 -11.04 24.75
C GLN A 198 -30.13 -11.85 24.43
N ARG A 199 -30.23 -12.92 23.62
CA ARG A 199 -29.08 -13.79 23.37
C ARG A 199 -27.97 -13.06 22.66
N PHE A 200 -28.31 -12.33 21.58
CA PHE A 200 -27.33 -11.60 20.79
C PHE A 200 -26.58 -10.53 21.63
N GLU A 201 -27.32 -9.72 22.38
CA GLU A 201 -26.74 -8.67 23.22
C GLU A 201 -25.81 -9.27 24.28
N ARG A 202 -26.17 -10.38 24.89
CA ARG A 202 -25.33 -11.08 25.88
C ARG A 202 -24.04 -11.60 25.24
N GLU A 203 -24.09 -12.17 24.03
CA GLU A 203 -22.90 -12.61 23.31
C GLU A 203 -21.96 -11.45 23.00
N VAL A 204 -22.51 -10.32 22.51
CA VAL A 204 -21.73 -9.10 22.22
C VAL A 204 -21.12 -8.51 23.48
N GLU A 205 -21.89 -8.42 24.58
CA GLU A 205 -21.43 -7.86 25.85
C GLU A 205 -20.36 -8.72 26.54
N ALA A 206 -20.36 -10.03 26.30
CA ALA A 206 -19.35 -10.96 26.80
C ALA A 206 -17.99 -10.81 26.09
N GLY A 207 -17.91 -10.10 24.96
CA GLY A 207 -16.67 -9.87 24.21
C GLY A 207 -15.73 -8.90 24.91
N GLY A 208 -14.45 -9.24 24.92
CA GLY A 208 -13.36 -8.43 25.49
C GLY A 208 -12.47 -7.80 24.42
N LEU A 209 -11.82 -6.67 24.75
CA LEU A 209 -10.87 -6.00 23.83
C LEU A 209 -9.70 -6.91 23.44
N ASP A 210 -9.30 -7.81 24.32
CA ASP A 210 -8.18 -8.71 24.09
C ASP A 210 -8.56 -10.02 23.38
N ASP A 211 -9.87 -10.22 23.10
CA ASP A 211 -10.31 -11.31 22.25
C ASP A 211 -9.74 -11.14 20.83
N LEU A 212 -9.39 -12.27 20.19
CA LEU A 212 -8.95 -12.27 18.80
C LEU A 212 -10.14 -11.94 17.89
N ALA A 213 -10.04 -10.84 17.16
CA ALA A 213 -11.02 -10.44 16.17
C ALA A 213 -10.79 -11.19 14.84
N LEU A 214 -9.52 -11.31 14.44
CA LEU A 214 -9.17 -11.95 13.17
C LEU A 214 -7.74 -12.52 13.16
N LEU A 215 -7.50 -13.41 12.19
CA LEU A 215 -6.17 -13.83 11.77
C LEU A 215 -5.93 -13.27 10.36
N THR A 216 -4.90 -12.45 10.20
CA THR A 216 -4.47 -11.96 8.88
C THR A 216 -3.30 -12.78 8.39
N TYR A 217 -3.45 -13.43 7.24
CA TYR A 217 -2.40 -14.26 6.67
C TYR A 217 -1.49 -13.43 5.77
N THR A 218 -0.19 -13.40 6.12
CA THR A 218 0.85 -12.70 5.35
C THR A 218 1.68 -13.69 4.56
N SER A 219 1.88 -13.39 3.27
CA SER A 219 2.78 -14.17 2.41
C SER A 219 4.22 -13.78 2.69
N GLY A 220 4.97 -14.62 3.40
CA GLY A 220 6.43 -14.54 3.39
C GLY A 220 6.96 -14.92 2.00
N THR A 221 8.07 -14.33 1.57
CA THR A 221 8.66 -14.55 0.22
C THR A 221 9.11 -15.98 -0.04
N THR A 222 9.24 -16.83 0.99
CA THR A 222 9.85 -18.19 0.89
C THR A 222 9.09 -19.29 1.63
N SER A 223 7.95 -19.04 2.27
CA SER A 223 7.24 -20.03 3.10
C SER A 223 5.72 -19.89 3.00
N LYS A 224 4.99 -20.93 3.43
CA LYS A 224 3.52 -20.86 3.55
C LYS A 224 3.09 -19.65 4.38
N PRO A 225 1.96 -19.00 4.06
CA PRO A 225 1.45 -17.84 4.79
C PRO A 225 1.33 -18.09 6.30
N LYS A 226 1.55 -17.03 7.10
CA LYS A 226 1.45 -17.08 8.57
C LYS A 226 0.30 -16.22 9.05
N GLY A 227 -0.55 -16.76 9.92
CA GLY A 227 -1.68 -16.03 10.51
C GLY A 227 -1.21 -15.12 11.65
N VAL A 228 -1.24 -13.82 11.45
CA VAL A 228 -0.98 -12.81 12.48
C VAL A 228 -2.20 -12.71 13.38
N MET A 229 -2.01 -12.82 14.70
CA MET A 229 -3.08 -12.73 15.70
C MET A 229 -3.44 -11.28 15.98
N ILE A 230 -4.65 -10.87 15.59
CA ILE A 230 -5.16 -9.51 15.71
C ILE A 230 -6.34 -9.47 16.70
N SER A 231 -6.20 -8.70 17.77
CA SER A 231 -7.28 -8.46 18.74
C SER A 231 -8.11 -7.22 18.41
N HIS A 232 -9.30 -7.09 19.02
CA HIS A 232 -10.07 -5.84 18.93
C HIS A 232 -9.28 -4.63 19.43
N ARG A 233 -8.53 -4.77 20.53
CA ARG A 233 -7.65 -3.71 21.06
C ARG A 233 -6.64 -3.24 20.02
N TRP A 234 -6.01 -4.17 19.31
CA TRP A 234 -5.03 -3.84 18.28
C TRP A 234 -5.67 -3.07 17.10
N LEU A 235 -6.87 -3.48 16.65
CA LEU A 235 -7.60 -2.81 15.58
C LEU A 235 -7.94 -1.37 15.96
N ILE A 236 -8.46 -1.16 17.18
CA ILE A 236 -8.91 0.16 17.64
C ILE A 236 -7.71 1.08 17.89
N ASP A 237 -6.62 0.58 18.50
CA ASP A 237 -5.36 1.34 18.64
C ASP A 237 -4.87 1.86 17.28
N ASN A 238 -4.83 0.99 16.29
CA ASN A 238 -4.34 1.37 14.96
C ASN A 238 -5.29 2.32 14.22
N ALA A 239 -6.60 2.20 14.42
CA ALA A 239 -7.57 3.15 13.92
C ALA A 239 -7.39 4.54 14.57
N GLU A 240 -7.14 4.59 15.88
CA GLU A 240 -6.84 5.85 16.59
C GLU A 240 -5.51 6.48 16.16
N ARG A 241 -4.47 5.68 15.93
CA ARG A 241 -3.21 6.16 15.34
C ARG A 241 -3.46 6.81 13.96
N MET A 242 -4.29 6.19 13.11
CA MET A 242 -4.68 6.75 11.82
C MET A 242 -5.44 8.06 11.97
N ARG A 243 -6.41 8.11 12.89
CA ARG A 243 -7.19 9.32 13.21
C ARG A 243 -6.29 10.47 13.72
N SER A 244 -5.24 10.16 14.48
CA SER A 244 -4.29 11.17 14.96
C SER A 244 -3.44 11.78 13.83
N ALA A 245 -3.19 11.00 12.78
CA ALA A 245 -2.38 11.44 11.63
C ALA A 245 -3.20 12.16 10.56
N LEU A 246 -4.44 11.74 10.35
CA LEU A 246 -5.29 12.17 9.24
C LEU A 246 -6.52 12.93 9.74
N PRO A 247 -6.99 13.96 9.02
CA PRO A 247 -8.17 14.75 9.40
C PRO A 247 -9.48 13.98 9.07
N ILE A 248 -9.65 12.80 9.68
CA ILE A 248 -10.81 11.94 9.45
C ILE A 248 -11.96 12.43 10.33
N GLU A 249 -13.12 12.67 9.73
CA GLU A 249 -14.34 13.14 10.40
C GLU A 249 -15.48 12.13 10.25
N PRO A 250 -16.34 11.98 11.25
CA PRO A 250 -17.54 11.14 11.15
C PRO A 250 -18.43 11.52 9.95
N GLY A 251 -18.90 10.53 9.21
CA GLY A 251 -19.75 10.73 8.02
C GLY A 251 -18.96 10.99 6.72
N MET A 252 -17.64 11.00 6.77
CA MET A 252 -16.85 10.95 5.54
C MET A 252 -17.15 9.65 4.79
N GLU A 253 -17.13 9.74 3.47
CA GLU A 253 -17.34 8.61 2.57
C GLU A 253 -16.02 7.97 2.21
N TYR A 254 -15.96 6.65 2.29
CA TYR A 254 -14.84 5.80 1.92
C TYR A 254 -15.28 4.79 0.86
N LEU A 255 -14.48 4.54 -0.17
CA LEU A 255 -14.72 3.47 -1.14
C LEU A 255 -13.93 2.23 -0.72
N SER A 256 -14.63 1.18 -0.30
CA SER A 256 -14.07 -0.12 0.06
C SER A 256 -13.79 -0.91 -1.20
N TYR A 257 -12.51 -1.11 -1.49
CA TYR A 257 -12.11 -1.82 -2.70
C TYR A 257 -10.82 -2.65 -2.51
N THR A 258 -9.99 -2.33 -1.52
CA THR A 258 -8.84 -3.18 -1.20
C THR A 258 -9.33 -4.48 -0.55
N PRO A 259 -8.78 -5.65 -0.90
CA PRO A 259 -9.30 -6.93 -0.38
C PRO A 259 -9.35 -6.97 1.15
N LEU A 260 -10.44 -7.50 1.73
CA LEU A 260 -10.56 -7.69 3.18
C LEU A 260 -9.50 -8.64 3.77
N ALA A 261 -8.85 -9.44 2.94
CA ALA A 261 -7.68 -10.22 3.35
C ALA A 261 -6.48 -9.34 3.74
N TRP A 262 -6.45 -8.06 3.33
CA TRP A 262 -5.45 -7.10 3.75
C TRP A 262 -5.83 -6.42 5.07
N ILE A 263 -4.86 -6.34 5.97
CA ILE A 263 -5.04 -5.63 7.24
C ILE A 263 -5.46 -4.17 7.04
N THR A 264 -5.09 -3.56 5.93
CA THR A 264 -5.42 -2.18 5.60
C THR A 264 -6.93 -1.96 5.47
N GLU A 265 -7.65 -2.88 4.80
CA GLU A 265 -9.11 -2.81 4.69
C GLU A 265 -9.80 -3.11 6.01
N GLN A 266 -9.25 -4.04 6.79
CA GLN A 266 -9.71 -4.30 8.16
C GLN A 266 -9.59 -3.05 9.05
N LEU A 267 -8.58 -2.21 8.82
CA LEU A 267 -8.42 -0.96 9.57
C LEU A 267 -9.33 0.15 9.02
N LEU A 268 -9.38 0.36 7.71
CA LEU A 268 -10.13 1.48 7.12
C LEU A 268 -11.63 1.21 7.02
N GLY A 269 -12.01 0.22 6.22
CA GLY A 269 -13.43 -0.05 5.95
C GLY A 269 -14.12 -0.64 7.17
N VAL A 270 -13.53 -1.67 7.80
CA VAL A 270 -14.16 -2.37 8.93
C VAL A 270 -14.03 -1.57 10.22
N THR A 271 -12.80 -1.24 10.65
CA THR A 271 -12.59 -0.66 11.98
C THR A 271 -12.95 0.82 12.02
N LEU A 272 -12.38 1.66 11.14
CA LEU A 272 -12.72 3.09 11.08
C LEU A 272 -14.16 3.32 10.65
N GLY A 273 -14.71 2.46 9.78
CA GLY A 273 -16.13 2.48 9.41
C GLY A 273 -17.05 2.47 10.62
N LEU A 274 -16.66 1.77 11.69
CA LEU A 274 -17.40 1.74 12.95
C LEU A 274 -16.91 2.77 13.96
N THR A 275 -15.62 2.85 14.25
CA THR A 275 -15.09 3.71 15.34
C THR A 275 -15.32 5.19 15.07
N LEU A 276 -15.32 5.62 13.81
CA LEU A 276 -15.60 7.00 13.36
C LEU A 276 -16.80 7.09 12.43
N PRO A 277 -17.87 6.39 12.66
CA PRO A 277 -18.99 6.06 11.77
C PRO A 277 -18.90 6.70 10.38
N LEU A 278 -18.02 6.16 9.53
CA LEU A 278 -17.88 6.56 8.12
C LEU A 278 -19.05 5.97 7.30
N VAL A 279 -19.24 6.48 6.10
CA VAL A 279 -20.08 5.83 5.10
C VAL A 279 -19.19 4.97 4.21
N VAL A 280 -19.28 3.65 4.38
CA VAL A 280 -18.51 2.69 3.59
C VAL A 280 -19.27 2.38 2.31
N ASN A 281 -18.67 2.68 1.16
CA ASN A 281 -19.29 2.46 -0.15
C ASN A 281 -18.63 1.28 -0.84
N PHE A 282 -19.44 0.38 -1.40
CA PHE A 282 -18.99 -0.80 -2.12
C PHE A 282 -19.26 -0.62 -3.61
N PRO A 283 -18.25 -0.76 -4.50
CA PRO A 283 -18.44 -0.68 -5.94
C PRO A 283 -19.27 -1.87 -6.45
N GLU A 284 -19.82 -1.76 -7.65
CA GLU A 284 -20.63 -2.83 -8.25
C GLU A 284 -19.82 -4.10 -8.57
N GLY A 285 -18.52 -3.97 -8.70
CA GLY A 285 -17.58 -5.05 -8.94
C GLY A 285 -16.17 -4.51 -9.20
N PRO A 286 -15.16 -5.40 -9.26
CA PRO A 286 -13.75 -5.00 -9.43
C PRO A 286 -13.50 -4.11 -10.65
N ASP A 287 -14.14 -4.42 -11.79
CA ASP A 287 -14.00 -3.66 -13.04
C ASP A 287 -14.69 -2.29 -12.98
N GLN A 288 -15.59 -2.08 -12.03
CA GLN A 288 -16.36 -0.84 -11.87
C GLN A 288 -15.79 0.11 -10.82
N VAL A 289 -14.64 -0.20 -10.22
CA VAL A 289 -14.02 0.62 -9.17
C VAL A 289 -13.76 2.04 -9.64
N LEU A 290 -13.10 2.25 -10.78
CA LEU A 290 -12.79 3.60 -11.28
C LEU A 290 -14.04 4.38 -11.74
N PRO A 291 -14.99 3.81 -12.51
CA PRO A 291 -16.26 4.46 -12.78
C PRO A 291 -17.03 4.85 -11.51
N ASN A 292 -17.13 3.95 -10.55
CA ASN A 292 -17.86 4.20 -9.29
C ASN A 292 -17.11 5.20 -8.39
N LEU A 293 -15.78 5.18 -8.38
CA LEU A 293 -14.96 6.20 -7.72
C LEU A 293 -15.27 7.60 -8.27
N ARG A 294 -15.34 7.74 -9.60
CA ARG A 294 -15.68 9.00 -10.25
C ARG A 294 -17.07 9.46 -9.90
N GLU A 295 -18.06 8.58 -9.95
CA GLU A 295 -19.46 8.88 -9.63
C GLU A 295 -19.62 9.32 -8.19
N LEU A 296 -18.96 8.63 -7.26
CA LEU A 296 -19.08 8.88 -5.83
C LEU A 296 -18.24 10.07 -5.38
N ALA A 297 -17.04 10.25 -5.94
CA ALA A 297 -16.02 11.19 -5.49
C ALA A 297 -15.85 11.19 -3.96
N PRO A 298 -15.44 10.08 -3.32
CA PRO A 298 -15.44 9.94 -1.87
C PRO A 298 -14.44 10.89 -1.20
N HIS A 299 -14.65 11.17 0.08
CA HIS A 299 -13.76 12.01 0.87
C HIS A 299 -12.43 11.34 1.18
N MET A 300 -12.45 10.01 1.30
CA MET A 300 -11.27 9.19 1.62
C MET A 300 -11.03 8.17 0.53
N VAL A 301 -9.78 8.10 0.09
CA VAL A 301 -9.31 7.12 -0.89
C VAL A 301 -8.00 6.52 -0.38
N LEU A 302 -7.93 5.18 -0.37
CA LEU A 302 -6.68 4.47 -0.13
C LEU A 302 -6.39 3.58 -1.33
N PHE A 303 -5.23 3.77 -1.94
CA PHE A 303 -4.73 2.89 -3.00
C PHE A 303 -3.31 2.44 -2.69
N GLY A 304 -2.96 1.26 -3.16
CA GLY A 304 -1.57 0.85 -3.19
C GLY A 304 -0.76 1.71 -4.18
N PRO A 305 0.57 1.75 -4.05
CA PRO A 305 1.44 2.53 -4.93
C PRO A 305 1.19 2.29 -6.41
N ARG A 306 0.99 1.04 -6.83
CA ARG A 306 0.74 0.69 -8.24
C ARG A 306 -0.51 1.34 -8.83
N GLN A 307 -1.59 1.46 -8.04
CA GLN A 307 -2.79 2.13 -8.51
C GLN A 307 -2.55 3.63 -8.69
N TRP A 308 -1.85 4.28 -7.75
CA TRP A 308 -1.47 5.68 -7.88
C TRP A 308 -0.58 5.92 -9.11
N GLU A 309 0.43 5.07 -9.30
CA GLU A 309 1.32 5.10 -10.48
C GLU A 309 0.54 4.87 -11.79
N SER A 310 -0.40 3.92 -11.81
CA SER A 310 -1.26 3.64 -12.96
C SER A 310 -2.17 4.82 -13.31
N ILE A 311 -2.76 5.48 -12.30
CA ILE A 311 -3.57 6.68 -12.51
C ILE A 311 -2.69 7.82 -13.05
N ALA A 312 -1.50 8.03 -12.48
CA ALA A 312 -0.55 9.04 -12.95
C ALA A 312 -0.15 8.79 -14.42
N ALA A 313 0.20 7.55 -14.77
CA ALA A 313 0.52 7.16 -16.14
C ALA A 313 -0.66 7.36 -17.09
N THR A 314 -1.89 7.06 -16.64
CA THR A 314 -3.11 7.27 -17.43
C THR A 314 -3.36 8.76 -17.69
N ILE A 315 -3.14 9.63 -16.69
CA ILE A 315 -3.24 11.09 -16.85
C ILE A 315 -2.25 11.56 -17.92
N GLU A 316 -0.97 11.18 -17.77
CA GLU A 316 0.08 11.58 -18.71
C GLU A 316 -0.18 11.05 -20.13
N ALA A 317 -0.58 9.79 -20.28
CA ALA A 317 -0.93 9.20 -21.58
C ALA A 317 -2.08 9.94 -22.27
N ARG A 318 -3.16 10.25 -21.53
CA ARG A 318 -4.28 11.03 -22.09
C ARG A 318 -3.85 12.43 -22.53
N MET A 319 -2.94 13.07 -21.77
CA MET A 319 -2.42 14.38 -22.15
C MET A 319 -1.48 14.32 -23.35
N LEU A 320 -0.77 13.22 -23.57
CA LEU A 320 0.03 13.02 -24.78
C LEU A 320 -0.85 12.93 -26.04
N HIS A 321 -2.04 12.34 -25.93
CA HIS A 321 -3.03 12.25 -27.03
C HIS A 321 -3.90 13.51 -27.18
N ALA A 322 -3.89 14.41 -26.20
CA ALA A 322 -4.66 15.65 -26.27
C ALA A 322 -4.10 16.64 -27.31
N GLY A 323 -4.97 17.46 -27.87
CA GLY A 323 -4.55 18.55 -28.77
C GLY A 323 -3.60 19.53 -28.11
N GLY A 324 -2.77 20.22 -28.89
CA GLY A 324 -1.72 21.10 -28.39
C GLY A 324 -2.18 22.15 -27.37
N LEU A 325 -3.38 22.73 -27.56
CA LEU A 325 -3.97 23.69 -26.63
C LEU A 325 -4.30 23.04 -25.27
N ALA A 326 -4.99 21.91 -25.29
CA ALA A 326 -5.35 21.18 -24.06
C ALA A 326 -4.12 20.73 -23.28
N ARG A 327 -3.10 20.22 -23.98
CA ARG A 327 -1.80 19.86 -23.41
C ARG A 327 -1.09 21.08 -22.79
N GLY A 328 -1.11 22.22 -23.49
CA GLY A 328 -0.53 23.48 -23.02
C GLY A 328 -1.22 23.97 -21.73
N LEU A 329 -2.55 23.96 -21.71
CA LEU A 329 -3.35 24.33 -20.54
C LEU A 329 -3.10 23.39 -19.36
N TYR A 330 -3.06 22.07 -19.60
CA TYR A 330 -2.76 21.07 -18.55
C TYR A 330 -1.36 21.35 -17.92
N ARG A 331 -0.32 21.46 -18.76
CA ARG A 331 1.04 21.73 -18.27
C ARG A 331 1.12 23.04 -17.48
N TRP A 332 0.42 24.08 -17.96
CA TRP A 332 0.32 25.34 -17.25
C TRP A 332 -0.37 25.18 -15.89
N GLY A 333 -1.54 24.52 -15.86
CA GLY A 333 -2.29 24.30 -14.64
C GLY A 333 -1.51 23.48 -13.59
N VAL A 334 -0.88 22.37 -14.01
CA VAL A 334 -0.03 21.55 -13.13
C VAL A 334 1.16 22.36 -12.60
N ARG A 335 1.79 23.21 -13.43
CA ARG A 335 2.86 24.10 -12.97
C ARG A 335 2.38 25.07 -11.89
N ILE A 336 1.23 25.71 -12.08
CA ILE A 336 0.63 26.61 -11.08
C ILE A 336 0.31 25.85 -9.80
N GLY A 337 -0.35 24.68 -9.92
CA GLY A 337 -0.65 23.83 -8.78
C GLY A 337 0.61 23.39 -8.02
N HIS A 338 1.66 23.00 -8.73
CA HIS A 338 2.95 22.65 -8.11
C HIS A 338 3.54 23.85 -7.33
N GLN A 339 3.57 25.05 -7.94
CA GLN A 339 4.11 26.25 -7.31
C GLN A 339 3.31 26.69 -6.07
N VAL A 340 2.05 26.30 -5.93
CA VAL A 340 1.21 26.69 -4.79
C VAL A 340 1.09 25.55 -3.77
N HIS A 341 0.63 24.38 -4.20
CA HIS A 341 0.33 23.27 -3.28
C HIS A 341 1.60 22.58 -2.77
N VAL A 342 2.55 22.25 -3.67
CA VAL A 342 3.81 21.62 -3.27
C VAL A 342 4.69 22.59 -2.48
N ALA A 343 4.76 23.87 -2.89
CA ALA A 343 5.49 24.88 -2.11
C ALA A 343 4.93 25.04 -0.69
N ARG A 344 3.59 25.03 -0.52
CA ARG A 344 2.94 25.06 0.81
C ARG A 344 3.33 23.85 1.65
N LEU A 345 3.32 22.66 1.05
CA LEU A 345 3.70 21.41 1.71
C LEU A 345 5.14 21.45 2.22
N GLU A 346 6.06 21.94 1.39
CA GLU A 346 7.47 22.07 1.71
C GLU A 346 7.78 23.30 2.61
N GLY A 347 6.76 24.07 3.00
CA GLY A 347 6.92 25.27 3.83
C GLY A 347 7.56 26.46 3.13
N ARG A 348 7.62 26.43 1.78
CA ARG A 348 8.13 27.52 0.96
C ARG A 348 7.02 28.52 0.60
N PRO A 349 7.32 29.84 0.49
CA PRO A 349 6.34 30.81 0.05
C PRO A 349 6.01 30.59 -1.43
N ALA A 350 4.72 30.39 -1.73
CA ALA A 350 4.26 30.33 -3.13
C ALA A 350 4.34 31.71 -3.80
N PRO A 351 4.78 31.81 -5.08
CA PRO A 351 4.82 33.06 -5.82
C PRO A 351 3.42 33.73 -5.83
N ALA A 352 3.38 35.05 -5.62
CA ALA A 352 2.12 35.81 -5.53
C ALA A 352 1.27 35.66 -6.81
N LEU A 353 1.93 35.72 -7.99
CA LEU A 353 1.25 35.52 -9.27
C LEU A 353 0.61 34.13 -9.38
N SER A 354 1.30 33.07 -8.94
CA SER A 354 0.78 31.69 -9.00
C SER A 354 -0.42 31.53 -8.08
N ARG A 355 -0.41 32.17 -6.89
CA ARG A 355 -1.58 32.19 -6.00
C ARG A 355 -2.78 32.90 -6.63
N LEU A 356 -2.56 33.99 -7.35
CA LEU A 356 -3.60 34.72 -8.06
C LEU A 356 -4.16 33.91 -9.25
N LEU A 357 -3.31 33.16 -9.95
CA LEU A 357 -3.69 32.35 -11.11
C LEU A 357 -4.27 30.99 -10.75
N LEU A 358 -4.13 30.52 -9.50
CA LEU A 358 -4.62 29.20 -9.09
C LEU A 358 -6.12 29.00 -9.34
N PRO A 359 -7.04 29.93 -9.01
CA PRO A 359 -8.46 29.75 -9.30
C PRO A 359 -8.76 29.53 -10.80
N LEU A 360 -8.00 30.20 -11.68
CA LEU A 360 -8.11 30.03 -13.12
C LEU A 360 -7.57 28.67 -13.57
N ALA A 361 -6.44 28.21 -13.01
CA ALA A 361 -5.91 26.88 -13.26
C ALA A 361 -6.87 25.79 -12.78
N GLU A 362 -7.50 25.99 -11.62
CA GLU A 362 -8.56 25.12 -11.10
C GLU A 362 -9.72 25.01 -12.10
N LEU A 363 -10.26 26.12 -12.55
CA LEU A 363 -11.42 26.16 -13.46
C LEU A 363 -11.12 25.53 -14.83
N LEU A 364 -9.94 25.79 -15.38
CA LEU A 364 -9.62 25.38 -16.76
C LEU A 364 -9.07 23.97 -16.87
N THR A 365 -8.42 23.43 -15.80
CA THR A 365 -7.68 22.16 -15.91
C THR A 365 -7.75 21.27 -14.68
N LEU A 366 -7.35 21.74 -13.49
CA LEU A 366 -7.13 20.88 -12.33
C LEU A 366 -8.43 20.22 -11.84
N HIS A 367 -9.52 20.98 -11.83
CA HIS A 367 -10.86 20.48 -11.49
C HIS A 367 -11.29 19.35 -12.44
N ALA A 368 -11.14 19.52 -13.75
CA ALA A 368 -11.53 18.53 -14.73
C ALA A 368 -10.72 17.23 -14.62
N VAL A 369 -9.42 17.33 -14.31
CA VAL A 369 -8.58 16.15 -14.08
C VAL A 369 -9.03 15.41 -12.82
N ARG A 370 -9.26 16.12 -11.70
CA ARG A 370 -9.78 15.49 -10.46
C ARG A 370 -11.15 14.85 -10.64
N ASP A 371 -12.06 15.50 -11.41
CA ASP A 371 -13.37 14.94 -11.73
C ASP A 371 -13.24 13.62 -12.47
N GLN A 372 -12.38 13.58 -13.48
CA GLN A 372 -12.19 12.40 -14.33
C GLN A 372 -11.74 11.16 -13.53
N PHE A 373 -11.07 11.35 -12.41
CA PHE A 373 -10.54 10.28 -11.57
C PHE A 373 -11.20 10.19 -10.18
N GLY A 374 -12.31 10.91 -9.96
CA GLY A 374 -13.10 10.81 -8.74
C GLY A 374 -12.49 11.47 -7.50
N PHE A 375 -11.58 12.44 -7.68
CA PHE A 375 -10.88 13.10 -6.56
C PHE A 375 -11.45 14.49 -6.19
N LEU A 376 -12.61 14.88 -6.72
CA LEU A 376 -13.16 16.22 -6.50
C LEU A 376 -13.38 16.56 -5.02
N ARG A 377 -13.89 15.62 -4.24
CA ARG A 377 -14.18 15.81 -2.82
C ARG A 377 -13.12 15.20 -1.91
N SER A 378 -12.01 14.67 -2.49
CA SER A 378 -10.98 13.98 -1.71
C SER A 378 -10.30 14.93 -0.73
N LYS A 379 -10.52 14.70 0.56
CA LYS A 379 -9.85 15.35 1.69
C LYS A 379 -8.66 14.53 2.19
N ILE A 380 -8.70 13.23 1.96
CA ILE A 380 -7.72 12.25 2.41
C ILE A 380 -7.46 11.27 1.28
N ALA A 381 -6.26 11.32 0.76
CA ALA A 381 -5.75 10.33 -0.19
C ALA A 381 -4.52 9.67 0.44
N VAL A 382 -4.48 8.35 0.47
CA VAL A 382 -3.44 7.60 1.18
C VAL A 382 -2.81 6.55 0.27
N SER A 383 -1.50 6.44 0.37
CA SER A 383 -0.71 5.32 -0.16
C SER A 383 -0.05 4.56 0.98
N GLY A 384 0.06 3.25 0.84
CA GLY A 384 0.75 2.41 1.83
C GLY A 384 1.03 1.01 1.29
N GLY A 385 1.80 0.24 2.06
CA GLY A 385 2.13 -1.16 1.76
C GLY A 385 3.46 -1.38 1.04
N THR A 386 3.91 -0.48 0.17
CA THR A 386 5.24 -0.50 -0.45
C THR A 386 5.72 0.93 -0.74
N ALA A 387 7.01 1.08 -1.09
CA ALA A 387 7.55 2.38 -1.49
C ALA A 387 6.90 2.88 -2.80
N MET A 388 6.69 4.18 -2.89
CA MET A 388 6.25 4.89 -4.09
C MET A 388 7.18 6.08 -4.36
N ALA A 389 7.39 6.39 -5.65
CA ALA A 389 8.24 7.52 -6.02
C ALA A 389 7.65 8.85 -5.52
N PRO A 390 8.46 9.73 -4.91
CA PRO A 390 8.01 11.04 -4.41
C PRO A 390 7.38 11.93 -5.49
N ASP A 391 7.80 11.76 -6.74
CA ASP A 391 7.25 12.52 -7.87
C ASP A 391 5.78 12.20 -8.15
N VAL A 392 5.32 10.98 -7.84
CA VAL A 392 3.88 10.63 -7.88
C VAL A 392 3.11 11.48 -6.86
N PHE A 393 3.65 11.59 -5.63
CA PHE A 393 3.07 12.46 -4.61
C PHE A 393 3.03 13.92 -5.08
N ARG A 394 4.14 14.42 -5.68
CA ARG A 394 4.22 15.80 -6.20
C ARG A 394 3.18 16.06 -7.28
N LEU A 395 2.96 15.10 -8.20
CA LEU A 395 1.93 15.22 -9.23
C LEU A 395 0.54 15.35 -8.62
N PHE A 396 0.17 14.44 -7.71
CA PHE A 396 -1.16 14.49 -7.09
C PHE A 396 -1.35 15.74 -6.23
N HIS A 397 -0.33 16.19 -5.51
CA HIS A 397 -0.38 17.48 -4.81
C HIS A 397 -0.54 18.65 -5.79
N ALA A 398 0.19 18.66 -6.91
CA ALA A 398 0.02 19.68 -7.94
C ALA A 398 -1.40 19.69 -8.52
N LEU A 399 -2.04 18.53 -8.62
CA LEU A 399 -3.45 18.41 -9.00
C LEU A 399 -4.43 18.81 -7.88
N GLY A 400 -3.96 19.13 -6.67
CA GLY A 400 -4.79 19.46 -5.51
C GLY A 400 -5.34 18.25 -4.75
N VAL A 401 -4.79 17.05 -4.97
CA VAL A 401 -5.13 15.84 -4.21
C VAL A 401 -4.12 15.67 -3.06
N PRO A 402 -4.57 15.66 -1.78
CA PRO A 402 -3.66 15.63 -0.62
C PRO A 402 -3.15 14.22 -0.33
N LEU A 403 -2.36 13.68 -1.25
CA LEU A 403 -1.82 12.32 -1.16
C LEU A 403 -0.77 12.20 -0.07
N ARG A 404 -0.96 11.26 0.85
CA ARG A 404 -0.10 11.01 2.00
C ARG A 404 0.42 9.59 2.00
N ASN A 405 1.53 9.36 2.69
CA ASN A 405 2.07 8.04 2.92
C ASN A 405 1.75 7.56 4.33
N LEU A 406 1.39 6.27 4.46
CA LEU A 406 1.30 5.55 5.72
C LEU A 406 2.20 4.31 5.65
N TYR A 407 2.98 4.12 6.70
CA TYR A 407 3.88 2.98 6.82
C TYR A 407 3.49 2.11 8.02
N GLY A 408 3.46 0.80 7.77
CA GLY A 408 3.13 -0.20 8.77
C GLY A 408 3.27 -1.62 8.24
N CYS A 409 3.09 -2.59 9.12
CA CYS A 409 3.08 -4.01 8.80
C CYS A 409 1.93 -4.71 9.53
N SER A 410 1.56 -5.90 9.06
CA SER A 410 0.45 -6.65 9.65
C SER A 410 0.72 -7.05 11.10
N GLU A 411 1.96 -7.28 11.47
CA GLU A 411 2.39 -7.70 12.80
C GLU A 411 2.26 -6.59 13.83
N PHE A 412 2.70 -5.38 13.49
CA PHE A 412 2.82 -4.27 14.43
C PHE A 412 1.78 -3.17 14.21
N GLY A 413 1.15 -3.14 13.04
CA GLY A 413 0.18 -2.14 12.65
C GLY A 413 0.81 -0.89 12.04
N LEU A 414 0.15 0.25 12.21
CA LEU A 414 0.60 1.54 11.71
C LEU A 414 1.73 2.08 12.56
N ILE A 415 2.85 2.41 11.93
CA ILE A 415 4.10 2.80 12.57
C ILE A 415 4.38 4.28 12.36
N ALA A 416 4.33 4.74 11.11
CA ALA A 416 4.64 6.11 10.74
C ALA A 416 3.68 6.62 9.67
N GLY A 417 3.53 7.93 9.55
CA GLY A 417 2.64 8.53 8.56
C GLY A 417 2.85 10.01 8.38
N HIS A 418 2.53 10.52 7.19
CA HIS A 418 2.46 11.94 6.92
C HIS A 418 1.32 12.56 7.73
N ARG A 419 1.60 13.56 8.55
CA ARG A 419 0.62 14.26 9.40
C ARG A 419 0.71 15.77 9.27
N GLY A 420 -0.38 16.45 9.62
CA GLY A 420 -0.46 17.91 9.54
C GLY A 420 -0.48 18.43 8.10
N GLU A 421 -0.09 19.69 7.90
CA GLU A 421 -0.09 20.36 6.60
C GLU A 421 1.28 20.35 5.90
N ARG A 422 2.35 19.98 6.62
CA ARG A 422 3.73 19.99 6.13
C ARG A 422 4.42 18.68 6.46
N TYR A 423 4.92 18.01 5.47
CA TYR A 423 5.67 16.75 5.56
C TYR A 423 6.59 16.61 4.36
N ASP A 424 7.63 15.81 4.52
CA ASP A 424 8.61 15.54 3.47
C ASP A 424 8.15 14.34 2.63
N LEU A 425 7.98 14.56 1.33
CA LEU A 425 7.54 13.52 0.39
C LEU A 425 8.57 12.41 0.18
N GLU A 426 9.82 12.61 0.59
CA GLU A 426 10.87 11.59 0.54
C GLU A 426 10.80 10.60 1.72
N THR A 427 9.92 10.87 2.70
CA THR A 427 9.78 10.07 3.92
C THR A 427 8.44 9.34 3.98
N VAL A 428 8.29 8.44 4.95
CA VAL A 428 7.00 7.88 5.35
C VAL A 428 6.43 8.60 6.58
N GLY A 429 7.03 9.73 6.97
CA GLY A 429 6.62 10.55 8.10
C GLY A 429 7.26 10.15 9.43
N PRO A 430 6.90 10.87 10.51
CA PRO A 430 7.30 10.54 11.87
C PRO A 430 6.50 9.34 12.42
N LEU A 431 6.95 8.79 13.55
CA LEU A 431 6.18 7.79 14.31
C LEU A 431 4.80 8.34 14.67
N LEU A 432 3.80 7.48 14.60
CA LEU A 432 2.42 7.82 14.99
C LEU A 432 2.27 7.81 16.51
N ASP A 433 1.39 8.68 16.99
CA ASP A 433 1.08 8.77 18.42
C ASP A 433 0.15 7.61 18.82
N VAL A 434 0.41 7.03 19.99
CA VAL A 434 -0.43 6.01 20.62
C VAL A 434 -1.25 6.67 21.71
N ASP A 435 -2.56 6.42 21.73
CA ASP A 435 -3.40 6.82 22.85
C ASP A 435 -2.99 6.00 24.10
N PRO A 436 -2.74 6.65 25.24
CA PRO A 436 -2.32 5.96 26.48
C PRO A 436 -3.23 4.82 26.94
N ALA A 437 -4.51 4.84 26.52
CA ALA A 437 -5.45 3.74 26.80
C ALA A 437 -5.06 2.40 26.11
N PHE A 438 -4.20 2.43 25.09
CA PHE A 438 -3.79 1.25 24.33
C PHE A 438 -2.35 0.79 24.62
N GLY A 439 -1.54 1.63 25.23
CA GLY A 439 -0.17 1.25 25.57
C GLY A 439 0.82 2.41 25.64
N ALA A 440 2.10 2.06 25.73
CA ALA A 440 3.20 3.03 25.72
C ALA A 440 3.34 3.68 24.33
N PRO A 441 3.89 4.90 24.24
CA PRO A 441 4.24 5.51 22.97
C PRO A 441 5.11 4.60 22.10
N LEU A 442 5.04 4.76 20.79
CA LEU A 442 5.90 4.04 19.85
C LEU A 442 7.35 4.49 20.03
N GLU A 443 8.23 3.54 20.17
CA GLU A 443 9.68 3.74 20.13
C GLU A 443 10.28 2.99 18.95
N ALA A 444 11.26 3.62 18.30
CA ALA A 444 11.96 3.04 17.17
C ALA A 444 13.47 3.12 17.39
N ARG A 445 14.16 2.00 17.20
CA ARG A 445 15.62 1.87 17.19
C ARG A 445 16.04 1.37 15.81
N ILE A 446 17.08 1.94 15.26
CA ILE A 446 17.69 1.50 13.99
C ILE A 446 19.01 0.81 14.33
N GLU A 447 19.13 -0.44 13.96
CA GLU A 447 20.35 -1.23 14.13
C GLU A 447 21.48 -0.75 13.20
N PRO A 448 22.75 -1.07 13.49
CA PRO A 448 23.88 -0.71 12.61
C PRO A 448 23.72 -1.21 11.15
N GLY A 449 22.96 -2.30 10.95
CA GLY A 449 22.59 -2.83 9.63
C GLY A 449 21.44 -2.11 8.94
N GLY A 450 20.85 -1.07 9.56
CA GLY A 450 19.73 -0.31 9.03
C GLY A 450 18.36 -0.87 9.39
N GLU A 451 18.26 -2.03 10.06
CA GLU A 451 16.98 -2.64 10.41
C GLU A 451 16.22 -1.84 11.47
N LEU A 452 14.94 -1.65 11.24
CA LEU A 452 14.03 -0.99 12.18
C LEU A 452 13.52 -1.95 13.23
N LEU A 453 13.79 -1.65 14.49
CA LEU A 453 13.21 -2.30 15.64
C LEU A 453 12.18 -1.40 16.31
N LEU A 454 11.08 -1.97 16.79
CA LEU A 454 9.91 -1.25 17.30
C LEU A 454 9.47 -1.81 18.66
N ARG A 455 8.95 -0.95 19.52
CA ARG A 455 8.16 -1.33 20.70
C ARG A 455 7.12 -0.26 21.03
N GLY A 456 6.15 -0.61 21.89
CA GLY A 456 5.06 0.28 22.29
C GLY A 456 3.72 -0.08 21.63
N GLY A 457 2.68 0.71 21.90
CA GLY A 457 1.31 0.43 21.49
C GLY A 457 0.80 -0.91 22.00
N THR A 458 -0.13 -1.52 21.29
CA THR A 458 -0.62 -2.89 21.59
C THR A 458 0.39 -3.98 21.24
N GLY A 459 1.43 -3.65 20.45
CA GLY A 459 2.51 -4.57 20.07
C GLY A 459 2.05 -5.74 19.18
N PHE A 460 2.99 -6.66 18.97
CA PHE A 460 2.78 -7.90 18.21
C PHE A 460 2.44 -9.06 19.15
N ARG A 461 1.27 -9.70 18.94
CA ARG A 461 0.82 -10.84 19.78
C ARG A 461 1.35 -12.19 19.33
N GLY A 462 1.92 -12.28 18.15
CA GLY A 462 2.48 -13.51 17.61
C GLY A 462 1.74 -14.06 16.40
N TYR A 463 2.32 -15.12 15.85
CA TYR A 463 1.73 -15.91 14.78
C TYR A 463 0.95 -17.08 15.35
N TRP A 464 -0.25 -17.32 14.80
CA TRP A 464 -1.11 -18.44 15.17
C TRP A 464 -0.37 -19.77 14.96
N ASN A 465 -0.36 -20.62 16.00
CA ASN A 465 0.28 -21.95 15.99
C ASN A 465 1.78 -21.95 15.59
N LYS A 466 2.49 -20.81 15.67
CA LYS A 466 3.90 -20.71 15.25
C LYS A 466 4.76 -19.93 16.29
N PRO A 467 4.93 -20.46 17.51
CA PRO A 467 5.67 -19.77 18.58
C PRO A 467 7.14 -19.50 18.20
N ASP A 468 7.82 -20.44 17.54
CA ASP A 468 9.22 -20.26 17.12
C ASP A 468 9.39 -19.07 16.16
N LYS A 469 8.44 -18.89 15.22
CA LYS A 469 8.45 -17.75 14.28
C LYS A 469 8.14 -16.43 14.99
N THR A 470 7.32 -16.48 16.04
CA THR A 470 7.02 -15.31 16.87
C THR A 470 8.26 -14.88 17.66
N THR A 471 8.91 -15.82 18.35
CA THR A 471 10.12 -15.56 19.14
C THR A 471 11.29 -15.04 18.28
N ALA A 472 11.39 -15.49 17.03
CA ALA A 472 12.42 -15.01 16.09
C ALA A 472 12.36 -13.51 15.79
N LEU A 473 11.21 -12.87 16.03
CA LEU A 473 11.03 -11.42 15.83
C LEU A 473 11.18 -10.62 17.12
N ASP A 474 11.33 -11.27 18.27
CA ASP A 474 11.60 -10.60 19.55
C ASP A 474 13.11 -10.51 19.78
N ARG A 475 13.63 -9.29 19.88
CA ARG A 475 15.00 -8.97 20.24
C ARG A 475 15.01 -8.16 21.53
N ASP A 476 15.01 -8.82 22.66
CA ASP A 476 15.01 -8.21 23.99
C ASP A 476 13.83 -7.24 24.21
N GLY A 477 12.64 -7.66 23.85
CA GLY A 477 11.41 -6.86 23.94
C GLY A 477 11.22 -5.85 22.80
N TRP A 478 12.04 -5.94 21.73
CA TRP A 478 11.88 -5.17 20.52
C TRP A 478 11.40 -6.05 19.37
N PHE A 479 10.36 -5.62 18.68
CA PHE A 479 9.88 -6.26 17.46
C PHE A 479 10.81 -5.93 16.29
N ALA A 480 11.40 -6.93 15.66
CA ALA A 480 12.23 -6.80 14.46
C ALA A 480 11.33 -6.74 13.20
N SER A 481 11.26 -5.57 12.58
CA SER A 481 10.35 -5.35 11.44
C SER A 481 10.81 -6.05 10.14
N GLY A 482 12.09 -6.34 10.01
CA GLY A 482 12.69 -6.80 8.76
C GLY A 482 12.80 -5.71 7.69
N ASP A 483 12.55 -4.45 8.04
CA ASP A 483 12.62 -3.31 7.14
C ASP A 483 13.90 -2.50 7.40
N ALA A 484 14.62 -2.18 6.32
CA ALA A 484 15.75 -1.26 6.35
C ALA A 484 15.24 0.17 6.18
N VAL A 485 15.63 1.02 7.11
CA VAL A 485 15.19 2.42 7.15
C VAL A 485 16.34 3.37 7.48
N ARG A 486 16.12 4.65 7.22
CA ARG A 486 16.95 5.75 7.69
C ARG A 486 16.07 6.76 8.42
N ARG A 487 16.60 7.43 9.44
CA ARG A 487 15.92 8.54 10.11
C ARG A 487 16.51 9.87 9.62
N THR A 488 15.66 10.82 9.30
CA THR A 488 16.07 12.19 8.98
C THR A 488 16.40 12.96 10.25
N GLU A 489 17.03 14.13 10.10
CA GLU A 489 17.30 15.05 11.21
C GLU A 489 16.02 15.53 11.92
N ARG A 490 14.88 15.52 11.22
CA ARG A 490 13.54 15.86 11.77
C ARG A 490 12.88 14.68 12.49
N GLY A 491 13.53 13.51 12.55
CA GLY A 491 13.01 12.31 13.18
C GLY A 491 12.03 11.50 12.30
N GLU A 492 11.82 11.88 11.04
CA GLU A 492 10.99 11.16 10.08
C GLU A 492 11.72 9.92 9.54
N ILE A 493 10.96 8.91 9.17
CA ILE A 493 11.48 7.62 8.68
C ILE A 493 11.51 7.65 7.15
N VAL A 494 12.64 7.27 6.57
CA VAL A 494 12.79 6.96 5.14
C VAL A 494 12.87 5.45 5.01
N PHE A 495 11.87 4.85 4.39
CA PHE A 495 11.90 3.43 4.03
C PHE A 495 12.84 3.21 2.85
N LEU A 496 13.77 2.28 2.99
CA LEU A 496 14.75 1.94 1.95
C LEU A 496 14.36 0.67 1.19
N ASP A 497 14.25 -0.44 1.91
CA ASP A 497 13.89 -1.77 1.37
C ASP A 497 13.63 -2.75 2.52
N ARG A 498 13.32 -4.02 2.19
CA ARG A 498 13.42 -5.11 3.15
C ARG A 498 14.90 -5.43 3.43
N VAL A 499 15.25 -5.75 4.67
CA VAL A 499 16.64 -6.09 5.05
C VAL A 499 17.18 -7.25 4.20
N GLU A 500 16.33 -8.24 3.93
CA GLU A 500 16.67 -9.40 3.10
C GLU A 500 16.93 -9.06 1.62
N HIS A 501 16.46 -7.89 1.16
CA HIS A 501 16.66 -7.41 -0.21
C HIS A 501 17.84 -6.46 -0.35
N LEU A 502 18.46 -6.04 0.77
CA LEU A 502 19.68 -5.24 0.69
C LEU A 502 20.81 -6.06 0.09
N VAL A 503 21.46 -5.47 -0.89
CA VAL A 503 22.63 -6.08 -1.54
C VAL A 503 23.91 -5.41 -1.02
N LYS A 504 24.94 -6.19 -0.71
CA LYS A 504 26.26 -5.69 -0.28
C LYS A 504 27.21 -5.65 -1.47
N LEU A 505 27.91 -4.55 -1.63
CA LEU A 505 29.01 -4.40 -2.57
C LEU A 505 30.30 -5.08 -2.05
N ALA A 506 31.32 -5.20 -2.89
CA ALA A 506 32.63 -5.72 -2.50
C ALA A 506 33.27 -4.97 -1.32
N SER A 507 32.96 -3.69 -1.13
CA SER A 507 33.36 -2.89 0.03
C SER A 507 32.62 -3.24 1.32
N GLY A 508 31.61 -4.13 1.27
CA GLY A 508 30.67 -4.41 2.37
C GLY A 508 29.56 -3.37 2.52
N HIS A 509 29.55 -2.29 1.73
CA HIS A 509 28.52 -1.26 1.77
C HIS A 509 27.15 -1.82 1.31
N PRO A 510 26.09 -1.75 2.16
CA PRO A 510 24.74 -2.19 1.75
C PRO A 510 24.09 -1.10 0.91
N TYR A 511 23.38 -1.50 -0.15
CA TYR A 511 22.56 -0.59 -0.95
C TYR A 511 21.17 -1.19 -1.23
N PRO A 512 20.12 -0.33 -1.37
CA PRO A 512 18.75 -0.77 -1.59
C PRO A 512 18.39 -0.72 -3.09
N PRO A 513 18.44 -1.85 -3.84
CA PRO A 513 18.16 -1.84 -5.28
C PRO A 513 16.77 -1.30 -5.63
N GLN A 514 15.74 -1.75 -4.90
CA GLN A 514 14.35 -1.38 -5.19
C GLN A 514 14.09 0.13 -4.98
N PHE A 515 14.73 0.75 -3.99
CA PHE A 515 14.65 2.18 -3.77
C PHE A 515 15.12 2.97 -4.99
N ILE A 516 16.24 2.54 -5.59
CA ILE A 516 16.82 3.16 -6.77
C ILE A 516 15.93 2.93 -7.99
N GLU A 517 15.53 1.68 -8.21
CA GLU A 517 14.70 1.27 -9.36
C GLU A 517 13.34 1.94 -9.37
N THR A 518 12.67 2.01 -8.22
CA THR A 518 11.35 2.65 -8.10
C THR A 518 11.43 4.13 -8.49
N ARG A 519 12.49 4.81 -8.05
CA ARG A 519 12.66 6.24 -8.38
C ARG A 519 13.03 6.48 -9.84
N LEU A 520 13.86 5.63 -10.43
CA LEU A 520 14.24 5.76 -11.84
C LEU A 520 13.06 5.46 -12.78
N ARG A 521 12.23 4.48 -12.47
CA ARG A 521 11.02 4.17 -13.25
C ARG A 521 9.97 5.27 -13.27
N PHE A 522 10.08 6.27 -12.41
CA PHE A 522 9.19 7.43 -12.50
C PHE A 522 9.51 8.35 -13.68
N SER A 523 10.73 8.29 -14.23
CA SER A 523 11.04 9.00 -15.47
C SER A 523 10.18 8.45 -16.61
N PRO A 524 9.49 9.32 -17.39
CA PRO A 524 8.70 8.84 -18.52
C PRO A 524 9.53 8.16 -19.61
N PHE A 525 10.85 8.37 -19.61
CA PHE A 525 11.79 7.75 -20.54
C PHE A 525 12.23 6.35 -20.12
N ILE A 526 11.97 5.93 -18.88
CA ILE A 526 12.47 4.70 -18.29
C ILE A 526 11.30 3.76 -17.98
N LYS A 527 11.19 2.67 -18.72
CA LYS A 527 10.14 1.66 -18.53
C LYS A 527 10.48 0.70 -17.41
N ASP A 528 11.70 0.15 -17.43
CA ASP A 528 12.20 -0.73 -16.38
C ASP A 528 13.66 -0.44 -16.08
N VAL A 529 14.11 -0.80 -14.89
CA VAL A 529 15.50 -0.64 -14.44
C VAL A 529 15.93 -1.89 -13.72
N MET A 530 17.11 -2.37 -14.05
CA MET A 530 17.80 -3.40 -13.29
C MET A 530 19.06 -2.80 -12.69
N VAL A 531 19.02 -2.52 -11.40
CA VAL A 531 20.20 -2.05 -10.66
C VAL A 531 21.12 -3.25 -10.38
N LEU A 532 22.40 -3.06 -10.63
CA LEU A 532 23.45 -4.08 -10.58
C LEU A 532 24.39 -3.79 -9.41
N GLY A 533 24.82 -4.83 -8.73
CA GLY A 533 25.80 -4.81 -7.65
C GLY A 533 25.75 -6.13 -6.90
N ASP A 534 26.87 -6.60 -6.39
CA ASP A 534 26.99 -7.77 -5.54
C ASP A 534 28.32 -7.73 -4.77
N ALA A 535 28.59 -8.76 -3.96
CA ALA A 535 29.81 -8.86 -3.15
C ALA A 535 31.13 -8.89 -3.95
N THR A 536 31.06 -9.05 -5.27
CA THR A 536 32.24 -9.02 -6.17
C THR A 536 32.39 -7.68 -6.89
N ARG A 537 31.35 -6.85 -6.89
CA ARG A 537 31.30 -5.60 -7.68
C ARG A 537 31.64 -4.38 -6.81
N PRO A 538 32.51 -3.48 -7.31
CA PRO A 538 32.99 -2.37 -6.50
C PRO A 538 32.02 -1.19 -6.34
N TRP A 539 31.00 -1.09 -7.21
CA TRP A 539 30.06 0.03 -7.28
C TRP A 539 28.70 -0.41 -7.86
N VAL A 540 27.71 0.45 -7.73
CA VAL A 540 26.36 0.22 -8.25
C VAL A 540 26.28 0.60 -9.72
N GLY A 541 25.91 -0.36 -10.58
CA GLY A 541 25.59 -0.14 -11.99
C GLY A 541 24.09 -0.19 -12.27
N ALA A 542 23.70 0.10 -13.52
CA ALA A 542 22.32 -0.06 -13.94
C ALA A 542 22.18 -0.49 -15.41
N LEU A 543 21.22 -1.34 -15.70
CA LEU A 543 20.69 -1.57 -17.05
C LEU A 543 19.29 -0.95 -17.15
N ILE A 544 19.08 -0.15 -18.20
CA ILE A 544 17.88 0.66 -18.38
C ILE A 544 17.09 0.18 -19.59
N ASN A 545 15.84 -0.17 -19.39
CA ASN A 545 14.87 -0.40 -20.45
C ASN A 545 14.12 0.90 -20.71
N ILE A 546 14.40 1.56 -21.84
CA ILE A 546 13.73 2.81 -22.19
C ILE A 546 12.27 2.58 -22.57
N ASP A 547 11.41 3.57 -22.35
CA ASP A 547 10.05 3.57 -22.91
C ASP A 547 10.11 3.96 -24.38
N MET A 548 9.90 2.99 -25.26
CA MET A 548 9.96 3.19 -26.71
C MET A 548 8.98 4.26 -27.20
N GLY A 549 7.76 4.28 -26.66
CA GLY A 549 6.73 5.22 -27.09
C GLY A 549 7.06 6.67 -26.78
N VAL A 550 7.60 6.90 -25.58
CA VAL A 550 8.02 8.24 -25.12
C VAL A 550 9.31 8.68 -25.81
N ALA A 551 10.31 7.79 -25.84
CA ALA A 551 11.61 8.09 -26.43
C ALA A 551 11.52 8.37 -27.93
N ALA A 552 10.72 7.59 -28.68
CA ALA A 552 10.49 7.76 -30.11
C ALA A 552 9.87 9.13 -30.40
N ARG A 553 8.80 9.47 -29.71
CA ARG A 553 8.12 10.77 -29.89
C ARG A 553 9.05 11.94 -29.55
N TRP A 554 9.79 11.85 -28.46
CA TRP A 554 10.76 12.87 -28.07
C TRP A 554 11.86 13.05 -29.12
N ALA A 555 12.32 11.94 -29.74
CA ALA A 555 13.30 11.94 -30.83
C ALA A 555 12.71 12.60 -32.11
N GLU A 556 11.48 12.23 -32.50
CA GLU A 556 10.76 12.81 -33.65
C GLU A 556 10.59 14.33 -33.51
N GLU A 557 10.13 14.80 -32.34
CA GLU A 557 9.99 16.24 -32.06
C GLU A 557 11.31 17.02 -32.24
N ARG A 558 12.45 16.35 -32.05
CA ARG A 558 13.81 16.91 -32.20
C ARG A 558 14.48 16.55 -33.52
N ARG A 559 13.77 15.88 -34.42
CA ARG A 559 14.25 15.43 -35.72
C ARG A 559 15.48 14.51 -35.62
N ILE A 560 15.54 13.67 -34.56
CA ILE A 560 16.54 12.63 -34.37
C ILE A 560 16.05 11.40 -35.12
N ALA A 561 16.77 11.01 -36.16
CA ALA A 561 16.42 9.83 -36.97
C ALA A 561 16.78 8.55 -36.21
N PHE A 562 15.88 7.55 -36.21
CA PHE A 562 16.10 6.21 -35.68
C PHE A 562 15.28 5.21 -36.52
N SER A 563 15.67 3.94 -36.46
CA SER A 563 14.99 2.88 -37.23
C SER A 563 14.43 1.75 -36.37
N THR A 564 15.06 1.45 -35.26
CA THR A 564 14.71 0.34 -34.37
C THR A 564 14.82 0.76 -32.90
N PHE A 565 14.27 -0.09 -32.00
CA PHE A 565 14.51 0.09 -30.57
C PHE A 565 16.00 0.15 -30.24
N THR A 566 16.78 -0.77 -30.82
CA THR A 566 18.24 -0.84 -30.60
C THR A 566 18.91 0.47 -31.01
N ASP A 567 18.63 0.98 -32.21
CA ASP A 567 19.17 2.26 -32.68
C ASP A 567 18.76 3.42 -31.74
N LEU A 568 17.49 3.52 -31.38
CA LEU A 568 16.99 4.58 -30.50
C LEU A 568 17.62 4.52 -29.10
N SER A 569 17.70 3.32 -28.51
CA SER A 569 18.23 3.14 -27.16
C SER A 569 19.71 3.50 -27.05
N GLN A 570 20.46 3.37 -28.16
CA GLN A 570 21.89 3.68 -28.21
C GLN A 570 22.21 5.10 -28.69
N ARG A 571 21.18 5.92 -29.06
CA ARG A 571 21.40 7.33 -29.43
C ARG A 571 22.02 8.12 -28.27
N PRO A 572 23.07 8.93 -28.54
CA PRO A 572 23.73 9.76 -27.51
C PRO A 572 22.73 10.67 -26.77
N GLU A 573 21.73 11.20 -27.48
CA GLU A 573 20.72 12.08 -26.94
C GLU A 573 19.82 11.36 -25.93
N ILE A 574 19.41 10.14 -26.20
CA ILE A 574 18.60 9.31 -25.28
C ILE A 574 19.44 8.91 -24.07
N ARG A 575 20.71 8.51 -24.27
CA ARG A 575 21.62 8.21 -23.16
C ARG A 575 21.86 9.44 -22.27
N ALA A 576 21.91 10.63 -22.87
CA ALA A 576 22.04 11.87 -22.10
C ALA A 576 20.78 12.12 -21.21
N VAL A 577 19.58 11.93 -21.75
CA VAL A 577 18.34 12.05 -20.96
C VAL A 577 18.33 11.06 -19.81
N VAL A 578 18.64 9.78 -20.06
CA VAL A 578 18.70 8.75 -19.00
C VAL A 578 19.77 9.08 -17.96
N ARG A 579 20.96 9.53 -18.39
CA ARG A 579 22.05 9.98 -17.48
C ARG A 579 21.58 11.12 -16.57
N ASP A 580 20.87 12.10 -17.10
CA ASP A 580 20.38 13.24 -16.33
C ASP A 580 19.35 12.81 -15.28
N GLU A 581 18.47 11.84 -15.61
CA GLU A 581 17.54 11.23 -14.65
C GLU A 581 18.29 10.46 -13.55
N ILE A 582 19.27 9.64 -13.90
CA ILE A 582 20.11 8.92 -12.90
C ILE A 582 20.86 9.92 -12.01
N THR A 583 21.42 11.00 -12.59
CA THR A 583 22.11 12.05 -11.84
C THR A 583 21.17 12.70 -10.82
N ARG A 584 19.94 12.99 -11.20
CA ARG A 584 18.91 13.51 -10.31
C ARG A 584 18.65 12.58 -9.14
N ILE A 585 18.49 11.28 -9.39
CA ILE A 585 18.23 10.30 -8.33
C ILE A 585 19.45 10.11 -7.43
N ASN A 586 20.67 10.15 -7.99
CA ASN A 586 21.90 10.06 -7.22
C ASN A 586 22.03 11.17 -6.15
N THR A 587 21.37 12.33 -6.31
CA THR A 587 21.35 13.37 -5.28
C THR A 587 20.65 12.93 -4.00
N LEU A 588 19.74 11.96 -4.09
CA LEU A 588 18.95 11.44 -2.98
C LEU A 588 19.64 10.27 -2.25
N LEU A 589 20.70 9.73 -2.84
CA LEU A 589 21.36 8.51 -2.39
C LEU A 589 22.66 8.81 -1.61
N PRO A 590 22.97 7.98 -0.58
CA PRO A 590 24.30 7.95 0.00
C PRO A 590 25.36 7.68 -1.09
N GLU A 591 26.56 8.22 -0.92
CA GLU A 591 27.63 8.13 -1.93
C GLU A 591 27.89 6.70 -2.41
N GLY A 592 28.02 5.74 -1.48
CA GLY A 592 28.26 4.32 -1.81
C GLY A 592 27.10 3.58 -2.48
N SER A 593 25.89 4.19 -2.51
CA SER A 593 24.71 3.62 -3.16
C SER A 593 24.37 4.26 -4.49
N ARG A 594 25.17 5.22 -4.95
CA ARG A 594 24.95 5.94 -6.22
C ARG A 594 25.27 5.07 -7.42
N VAL A 595 24.44 5.18 -8.46
CA VAL A 595 24.72 4.56 -9.75
C VAL A 595 25.90 5.30 -10.40
N VAL A 596 26.98 4.57 -10.62
CA VAL A 596 28.23 5.14 -11.19
C VAL A 596 28.22 5.05 -12.71
N ARG A 597 27.66 3.98 -13.26
CA ARG A 597 27.66 3.70 -14.70
C ARG A 597 26.42 2.94 -15.09
N PHE A 598 25.90 3.18 -16.29
CA PHE A 598 24.73 2.47 -16.83
C PHE A 598 24.89 2.14 -18.32
N ALA A 599 24.04 1.21 -18.78
CA ALA A 599 23.83 0.94 -20.20
C ALA A 599 22.34 0.75 -20.47
N ASN A 600 21.87 1.14 -21.65
CA ASN A 600 20.51 0.82 -22.06
C ASN A 600 20.43 -0.59 -22.63
N PHE A 601 19.37 -1.33 -22.33
CA PHE A 601 19.12 -2.61 -22.99
C PHE A 601 19.04 -2.41 -24.51
N PRO A 602 19.60 -3.34 -25.30
CA PRO A 602 19.56 -3.25 -26.76
C PRO A 602 18.21 -3.65 -27.37
N LYS A 603 17.32 -4.26 -26.60
CA LYS A 603 15.95 -4.59 -26.97
C LYS A 603 14.99 -4.32 -25.81
N GLU A 604 13.73 -4.14 -26.12
CA GLU A 604 12.68 -4.03 -25.11
C GLU A 604 12.53 -5.38 -24.38
N LEU A 605 12.33 -5.34 -23.06
CA LEU A 605 12.15 -6.54 -22.25
C LEU A 605 10.75 -7.13 -22.47
N ASP A 606 10.69 -8.46 -22.64
CA ASP A 606 9.49 -9.19 -22.97
C ASP A 606 9.18 -10.31 -21.95
N ALA A 607 7.89 -10.47 -21.63
CA ALA A 607 7.41 -11.53 -20.75
C ALA A 607 7.41 -12.90 -21.43
N ASP A 608 7.12 -12.95 -22.73
CA ASP A 608 7.07 -14.20 -23.50
C ASP A 608 8.48 -14.80 -23.71
N GLU A 609 9.51 -13.94 -23.71
CA GLU A 609 10.91 -14.38 -23.69
C GLU A 609 11.43 -14.72 -22.28
N GLY A 610 10.58 -14.68 -21.28
CA GLY A 610 10.95 -15.03 -19.91
C GLY A 610 11.75 -13.97 -19.16
N GLU A 611 11.91 -12.76 -19.68
CA GLU A 611 12.64 -11.65 -19.05
C GLU A 611 11.82 -10.96 -17.94
N LEU A 612 10.50 -11.00 -18.09
CA LEU A 612 9.54 -10.50 -17.13
C LEU A 612 8.61 -11.61 -16.65
N THR A 613 8.08 -11.48 -15.45
CA THR A 613 6.96 -12.31 -15.01
C THR A 613 5.65 -11.86 -15.71
N ARG A 614 4.59 -12.67 -15.65
CA ARG A 614 3.24 -12.28 -16.13
C ARG A 614 2.74 -10.98 -15.48
N THR A 615 3.18 -10.69 -14.25
CA THR A 615 2.90 -9.45 -13.54
C THR A 615 3.92 -8.34 -13.83
N ARG A 616 4.73 -8.48 -14.89
CA ARG A 616 5.76 -7.53 -15.36
C ARG A 616 6.84 -7.18 -14.32
N LYS A 617 7.23 -8.13 -13.47
CA LYS A 617 8.41 -8.00 -12.60
C LYS A 617 9.63 -8.59 -13.32
N LEU A 618 10.80 -7.94 -13.18
CA LEU A 618 12.07 -8.42 -13.72
C LEU A 618 12.44 -9.77 -13.14
N ARG A 619 12.81 -10.70 -14.00
CA ARG A 619 13.41 -11.99 -13.59
C ARG A 619 14.92 -11.84 -13.55
N ARG A 620 15.44 -11.30 -12.45
CA ARG A 620 16.83 -10.86 -12.28
C ARG A 620 17.85 -11.92 -12.65
N GLU A 621 17.77 -13.11 -12.07
CA GLU A 621 18.73 -14.20 -12.35
C GLU A 621 18.77 -14.56 -13.84
N PHE A 622 17.62 -14.61 -14.49
CA PHE A 622 17.53 -14.85 -15.91
C PHE A 622 18.17 -13.73 -16.75
N LEU A 623 17.88 -12.47 -16.37
CA LEU A 623 18.47 -11.30 -17.04
C LEU A 623 19.98 -11.22 -16.82
N GLU A 624 20.47 -11.52 -15.63
CA GLU A 624 21.91 -11.55 -15.35
C GLU A 624 22.64 -12.57 -16.21
N GLN A 625 22.08 -13.76 -16.37
CA GLN A 625 22.64 -14.80 -17.26
C GLN A 625 22.57 -14.38 -18.73
N ARG A 626 21.42 -13.86 -19.17
CA ARG A 626 21.19 -13.50 -20.57
C ARG A 626 22.07 -12.33 -21.03
N TYR A 627 22.27 -11.35 -20.15
CA TYR A 627 23.04 -10.12 -20.41
C TYR A 627 24.43 -10.13 -19.76
N MET A 628 24.97 -11.30 -19.42
CA MET A 628 26.25 -11.46 -18.72
C MET A 628 27.40 -10.75 -19.43
N ALA A 629 27.47 -10.80 -20.77
CA ALA A 629 28.49 -10.10 -21.53
C ALA A 629 28.40 -8.58 -21.41
N LEU A 630 27.18 -8.02 -21.44
CA LEU A 630 26.92 -6.61 -21.26
C LEU A 630 27.32 -6.16 -19.84
N ILE A 631 26.91 -6.92 -18.84
CA ILE A 631 27.22 -6.64 -17.44
C ILE A 631 28.73 -6.74 -17.19
N GLY A 632 29.39 -7.76 -17.72
CA GLY A 632 30.84 -7.93 -17.61
C GLY A 632 31.60 -6.77 -18.25
N GLY A 633 31.24 -6.36 -19.47
CA GLY A 633 31.83 -5.21 -20.14
C GLY A 633 31.61 -3.88 -19.39
N LEU A 634 30.44 -3.68 -18.79
CA LEU A 634 30.12 -2.51 -17.98
C LEU A 634 31.10 -2.36 -16.79
N TYR A 635 31.32 -3.44 -16.05
CA TYR A 635 32.26 -3.45 -14.91
C TYR A 635 33.73 -3.49 -15.29
N ALA A 636 34.06 -4.00 -16.50
CA ALA A 636 35.41 -3.94 -17.04
C ALA A 636 35.83 -2.54 -17.53
N GLY A 637 34.90 -1.56 -17.50
CA GLY A 637 35.15 -0.21 -17.93
C GLY A 637 35.11 0.00 -19.45
N ALA A 638 34.59 -0.97 -20.22
CA ALA A 638 34.44 -0.83 -21.66
C ALA A 638 33.41 0.25 -22.00
N ASN A 639 33.72 1.09 -23.01
CA ASN A 639 32.75 2.10 -23.47
C ASN A 639 31.74 1.48 -24.43
N ASP A 640 32.22 0.69 -25.38
CA ASP A 640 31.34 -0.03 -26.29
C ASP A 640 31.47 -1.52 -26.03
N ILE A 641 30.33 -2.19 -25.89
CA ILE A 641 30.23 -3.59 -25.48
C ILE A 641 29.44 -4.35 -26.54
N ASP A 642 30.09 -5.29 -27.21
CA ASP A 642 29.42 -6.15 -28.18
C ASP A 642 28.61 -7.24 -27.46
N CYS A 643 27.33 -7.33 -27.79
CA CYS A 643 26.38 -8.26 -27.21
C CYS A 643 25.75 -9.12 -28.30
N VAL A 644 25.65 -10.42 -28.03
CA VAL A 644 24.85 -11.37 -28.81
C VAL A 644 23.76 -11.92 -27.89
N ILE A 645 22.51 -11.66 -28.23
CA ILE A 645 21.37 -11.99 -27.41
C ILE A 645 20.43 -12.89 -28.21
N ALA A 646 20.12 -14.07 -27.67
CA ALA A 646 19.13 -14.95 -28.27
C ALA A 646 17.75 -14.26 -28.22
N ILE A 647 17.03 -14.22 -29.34
CA ILE A 647 15.68 -13.67 -29.44
C ILE A 647 14.75 -14.71 -30.04
N THR A 648 13.48 -14.65 -29.65
CA THR A 648 12.42 -15.46 -30.24
C THR A 648 11.48 -14.52 -30.99
N TYR A 649 11.33 -14.70 -32.30
CA TYR A 649 10.41 -13.95 -33.12
C TYR A 649 8.95 -14.35 -32.82
N GLN A 650 8.00 -13.47 -33.17
CA GLN A 650 6.56 -13.72 -32.96
C GLN A 650 6.04 -15.00 -33.64
N ASP A 651 6.72 -15.47 -34.66
CA ASP A 651 6.43 -16.73 -35.38
C ASP A 651 7.10 -17.97 -34.74
N GLY A 652 7.75 -17.82 -33.56
CA GLY A 652 8.40 -18.87 -32.80
C GLY A 652 9.81 -19.22 -33.29
N ARG A 653 10.33 -18.60 -34.35
CA ARG A 653 11.71 -18.82 -34.80
C ARG A 653 12.69 -18.20 -33.82
N GLN A 654 13.77 -18.91 -33.56
CA GLN A 654 14.89 -18.39 -32.77
C GLN A 654 15.89 -17.67 -33.69
N GLY A 655 16.42 -16.56 -33.18
CA GLY A 655 17.44 -15.76 -33.84
C GLY A 655 18.43 -15.16 -32.84
N GLU A 656 19.39 -14.43 -33.36
CA GLU A 656 20.35 -13.68 -32.55
C GLU A 656 20.27 -12.19 -32.88
N LEU A 657 20.14 -11.37 -31.84
CA LEU A 657 20.34 -9.92 -31.94
C LEU A 657 21.82 -9.62 -31.63
N ARG A 658 22.55 -9.10 -32.61
CA ARG A 658 23.91 -8.58 -32.41
C ARG A 658 23.84 -7.06 -32.31
N ALA A 659 24.34 -6.50 -31.22
CA ALA A 659 24.32 -5.08 -30.97
C ALA A 659 25.59 -4.66 -30.23
N THR A 660 26.10 -3.48 -30.57
CA THR A 660 27.10 -2.80 -29.76
C THR A 660 26.36 -1.81 -28.83
N VAL A 661 26.52 -2.01 -27.53
CA VAL A 661 25.87 -1.19 -26.49
C VAL A 661 26.92 -0.28 -25.87
N THR A 662 26.61 1.02 -25.86
CA THR A 662 27.51 2.00 -25.26
C THR A 662 27.19 2.20 -23.78
N ALA A 663 28.15 1.92 -22.91
CA ALA A 663 28.09 2.25 -21.49
C ALA A 663 28.33 3.76 -21.28
N THR A 664 27.63 4.31 -20.30
CA THR A 664 27.68 5.76 -20.02
C THR A 664 27.99 6.01 -18.54
N ASP A 665 29.02 6.83 -18.29
CA ASP A 665 29.39 7.23 -16.94
C ASP A 665 28.42 8.28 -16.41
N VAL A 666 28.07 8.16 -15.12
CA VAL A 666 27.26 9.14 -14.41
C VAL A 666 28.20 10.06 -13.63
N PRO A 667 28.15 11.38 -13.83
CA PRO A 667 29.05 12.31 -13.14
C PRO A 667 28.92 12.20 -11.61
N ALA A 668 30.02 12.36 -10.89
CA ALA A 668 29.97 12.53 -9.44
C ALA A 668 29.08 13.75 -9.11
N THR A 669 28.06 13.54 -8.31
CA THR A 669 27.06 14.58 -8.00
C THR A 669 27.65 15.59 -7.05
N ASP A 670 27.88 16.81 -7.52
CA ASP A 670 28.23 17.96 -6.69
C ASP A 670 26.96 18.49 -6.00
N LEU A 671 26.80 18.15 -4.70
CA LEU A 671 25.62 18.49 -3.89
C LEU A 671 25.41 20.01 -3.72
N THR A 672 26.41 20.83 -4.12
CA THR A 672 26.34 22.30 -4.01
C THR A 672 25.52 22.94 -5.13
N LYS A 673 25.16 22.20 -6.18
CA LYS A 673 24.47 22.71 -7.39
C LYS A 673 23.06 22.21 -7.60
N ALA A 674 22.50 21.43 -6.68
CA ALA A 674 21.12 20.95 -6.77
C ALA A 674 20.12 22.09 -6.49
N SER A 675 19.86 22.91 -7.51
CA SER A 675 18.69 23.80 -7.51
C SER A 675 17.47 23.01 -7.97
N PRO A 676 16.36 22.99 -7.25
CA PRO A 676 15.15 22.32 -7.71
C PRO A 676 14.58 23.08 -8.91
N ARG A 677 14.48 22.44 -10.05
CA ARG A 677 13.74 22.95 -11.21
C ARG A 677 12.26 22.57 -11.14
#